data_c16ece30ce0e225724a4f0ad49289042
#
_entry.id   c16ece30ce0e225724a4f0ad49289042
#
_cell.length_a   1.000
_cell.length_b   1.000
_cell.length_c   1.000
_cell.angle_alpha   90.00
_cell.angle_beta   90.00
_cell.angle_gamma   90.00
#
_symmetry.space_group_name_H-M   'P 1'
#
loop_
_entity.id
_entity.type
_entity.pdbx_description
1 polymer ?
#
loop_
_entity_poly.entity_id
_entity_poly.type
_entity_poly.pdbx_seq_one_letter_code
_entity_poly.pdbx_strand_id
1 'polypeptide(L)'
;MKVLLSLMAALMLLSATALLQPTVALAQTTAILHVTAANAAGVPVPGATVALTNTQTGMAINSLTGPDGAFDLTGLAPGIYDLTITLQGFDDFHQRGITLQSGQSLDFSVTLHTKSVVQSVTVTAEGSPETAVTQASISRDEIKGVAGPFGSAAQALTAAPGVYVYGYGGVAATARSEVVLRGVKGGWSSANGDVLRNGISFLFDGIPMNNMISNNGQWQTTQIPITDMISDINVDYGPGAPSNRWFDSLGGTVNYIPYQPKTTPGGTITFGTDYGSYNTSITHFVANTGMYKGWSGLLAFGYAMNDTFRVGTTGIPTFNAPSSGYAAHAKVLKQFSNGSLSIGYYHGRNTEFRPNFIPLAPITPASNSNYGDAVTTTGLYGPDSQPGTPVPANAQYYSQATSGFYSSLAKGVWFKQIKTQSDILYGKLTLAISPRVILDSSSWYRHGYRLHNRVSNYYGQAYTQGYEWYDPASNTIGNNTSMAITAPHNTITIGGYWMHGGYRNPVAVFNPALGTSQDNPAFFNADHMYNDYGFLFVQDRVDLFNKRLIITPGAAEQLFRTDYFNTGLTDFPNANPANDNELAPDAHKNFLEFAPSVGAQFVATNWLTLHGNFAITYQNPTDSAFGANRATNGVNIAQLKAVKSENVEGGFLVTKCPASFMGQCSLDATYFHDKLSNVNVVTQVQQRSLPAAVALASDINNGVSINFDNAPVRYLQIHGNAIIQHNYFLSYIPSGSSQNFARYPISNNPKYSTNVGVTTEYKTGDHRFDLTPGLWWQYVGLRYLFSNVNNAPTTQTMPGYGVVNFNTDGTINRLLPGRLEDVPVKLSFGIENLFNREYNPTAYITSGGYFGTSFGGYTLVDPGAPREYIVSLNFGFK
;
A
#
# COMPACT_ATOMS: atom_id res chain seq x y z
N MET A 1 14.06 -10.58 27.37
CA MET A 1 12.69 -10.07 27.56
C MET A 1 12.55 -9.13 28.77
N LYS A 2 12.83 -9.56 30.02
CA LYS A 2 12.73 -8.64 31.18
C LYS A 2 13.60 -7.38 31.07
N VAL A 3 14.81 -7.46 30.53
CA VAL A 3 15.71 -6.33 30.34
C VAL A 3 15.22 -5.39 29.22
N LEU A 4 14.71 -5.94 28.12
CA LEU A 4 14.14 -5.17 27.01
C LEU A 4 12.85 -4.43 27.42
N LEU A 5 11.96 -5.12 28.12
CA LEU A 5 10.75 -4.51 28.71
C LEU A 5 11.10 -3.43 29.75
N SER A 6 12.15 -3.65 30.52
CA SER A 6 12.64 -2.66 31.51
C SER A 6 13.25 -1.43 30.85
N LEU A 7 13.97 -1.59 29.73
CA LEU A 7 14.52 -0.44 28.96
C LEU A 7 13.40 0.36 28.29
N MET A 8 12.43 -0.31 27.70
CA MET A 8 11.29 0.35 27.06
C MET A 8 10.36 1.00 28.11
N ALA A 9 10.14 0.36 29.26
CA ALA A 9 9.42 0.98 30.36
C ALA A 9 10.19 2.17 30.95
N ALA A 10 11.50 2.11 31.00
CA ALA A 10 12.34 3.23 31.41
C ALA A 10 12.29 4.41 30.41
N LEU A 11 12.26 4.12 29.09
CA LEU A 11 12.07 5.14 28.08
C LEU A 11 10.66 5.76 28.13
N MET A 12 9.61 4.97 28.41
CA MET A 12 8.26 5.49 28.62
C MET A 12 8.14 6.31 29.92
N LEU A 13 8.80 5.89 31.00
CA LEU A 13 8.84 6.66 32.25
C LEU A 13 9.66 7.96 32.10
N LEU A 14 10.77 7.97 31.33
CA LEU A 14 11.50 9.19 31.02
C LEU A 14 10.65 10.19 30.22
N SER A 15 9.79 9.73 29.30
CA SER A 15 8.87 10.58 28.56
C SER A 15 7.76 11.18 29.45
N ALA A 16 7.29 10.42 30.46
CA ALA A 16 6.28 10.87 31.40
C ALA A 16 6.82 11.84 32.48
N THR A 17 8.08 11.68 32.90
CA THR A 17 8.71 12.56 33.90
C THR A 17 9.22 13.86 33.31
N ALA A 18 9.54 13.95 32.00
CA ALA A 18 9.90 15.20 31.32
C ALA A 18 8.75 16.20 31.22
N LEU A 19 7.50 15.76 31.39
CA LEU A 19 6.30 16.63 31.41
C LEU A 19 6.05 17.35 32.73
N LEU A 20 6.83 17.07 33.80
CA LEU A 20 6.55 17.54 35.15
C LEU A 20 7.62 18.48 35.79
N GLN A 21 8.61 18.91 35.00
CA GLN A 21 9.63 19.85 35.53
C GLN A 21 9.34 21.29 35.14
N PRO A 22 9.29 22.24 36.08
CA PRO A 22 9.17 23.66 35.75
C PRO A 22 10.50 24.16 35.15
N THR A 23 10.48 24.58 33.88
CA THR A 23 11.64 25.19 33.22
C THR A 23 11.85 26.60 33.77
N VAL A 24 13.02 26.86 34.34
CA VAL A 24 13.50 28.21 34.62
C VAL A 24 13.85 28.84 33.26
N ALA A 25 13.04 29.78 32.80
CA ALA A 25 13.28 30.56 31.60
C ALA A 25 14.48 31.49 31.80
N LEU A 26 15.63 31.14 31.21
CA LEU A 26 16.70 32.10 30.96
C LEU A 26 16.25 32.98 29.78
N ALA A 27 16.23 34.31 29.99
CA ALA A 27 15.90 35.27 28.95
C ALA A 27 16.96 35.18 27.83
N GLN A 28 16.62 34.47 26.73
CA GLN A 28 17.43 34.52 25.52
C GLN A 28 17.07 35.76 24.72
N THR A 29 18.07 36.54 24.31
CA THR A 29 17.90 37.61 23.33
C THR A 29 17.50 36.99 21.99
N THR A 30 16.31 37.36 21.49
CA THR A 30 15.72 36.81 20.27
C THR A 30 16.25 37.49 19.02
N ALA A 31 16.25 36.82 17.88
CA ALA A 31 16.55 37.36 16.56
C ALA A 31 15.26 37.81 15.84
N ILE A 32 15.44 38.61 14.80
CA ILE A 32 14.35 39.05 13.90
C ILE A 32 14.75 38.73 12.46
N LEU A 33 13.81 38.20 11.67
CA LEU A 33 13.96 37.98 10.22
C LEU A 33 12.89 38.81 9.50
N HIS A 34 13.32 39.81 8.73
CA HIS A 34 12.47 40.59 7.82
C HIS A 34 12.47 39.92 6.45
N VAL A 35 11.32 39.49 5.95
CA VAL A 35 11.17 38.85 4.63
C VAL A 35 10.37 39.77 3.72
N THR A 36 10.88 40.05 2.52
CA THR A 36 10.15 40.76 1.46
C THR A 36 10.03 39.84 0.22
N ALA A 37 8.80 39.59 -0.22
CA ALA A 37 8.50 38.80 -1.40
C ALA A 37 7.98 39.68 -2.53
N ALA A 38 8.65 39.62 -3.71
CA ALA A 38 8.23 40.27 -4.94
C ALA A 38 8.21 39.28 -6.10
N ASN A 39 7.44 39.54 -7.15
CA ASN A 39 7.49 38.74 -8.38
C ASN A 39 8.71 39.12 -9.25
N ALA A 40 8.91 38.43 -10.37
CA ALA A 40 10.03 38.68 -11.30
C ALA A 40 10.05 40.10 -11.90
N ALA A 41 8.94 40.82 -11.85
CA ALA A 41 8.86 42.24 -12.26
C ALA A 41 9.08 43.22 -11.10
N GLY A 42 9.44 42.75 -9.90
CA GLY A 42 9.66 43.58 -8.72
C GLY A 42 8.39 44.04 -8.03
N VAL A 43 7.22 43.56 -8.40
CA VAL A 43 5.95 43.91 -7.78
C VAL A 43 5.77 43.10 -6.47
N PRO A 44 5.43 43.75 -5.33
CA PRO A 44 5.16 43.03 -4.09
C PRO A 44 4.13 41.90 -4.26
N VAL A 45 4.35 40.80 -3.56
CA VAL A 45 3.45 39.63 -3.56
C VAL A 45 2.78 39.50 -2.20
N PRO A 46 1.55 40.02 -2.05
CA PRO A 46 0.80 39.89 -0.78
C PRO A 46 0.15 38.51 -0.66
N GLY A 47 -0.07 38.07 0.61
CA GLY A 47 -0.80 36.82 0.90
C GLY A 47 0.00 35.56 0.68
N ALA A 48 1.30 35.63 0.38
CA ALA A 48 2.15 34.45 0.32
C ALA A 48 2.36 33.89 1.74
N THR A 49 2.22 32.56 1.87
CA THR A 49 2.50 31.86 3.12
C THR A 49 4.01 31.77 3.32
N VAL A 50 4.51 32.29 4.43
CA VAL A 50 5.90 32.22 4.84
C VAL A 50 6.01 31.20 5.97
N ALA A 51 6.74 30.10 5.75
CA ALA A 51 7.05 29.08 6.75
C ALA A 51 8.55 29.15 7.06
N LEU A 52 8.90 29.39 8.30
CA LEU A 52 10.27 29.38 8.79
C LEU A 52 10.43 28.20 9.74
N THR A 53 11.21 27.22 9.35
CA THR A 53 11.43 26.00 10.13
C THR A 53 12.83 26.01 10.73
N ASN A 54 12.92 25.90 12.04
CA ASN A 54 14.21 25.73 12.72
C ASN A 54 14.71 24.30 12.43
N THR A 55 15.86 24.19 11.75
CA THR A 55 16.42 22.89 11.34
C THR A 55 16.91 22.03 12.49
N GLN A 56 17.11 22.62 13.66
CA GLN A 56 17.59 21.93 14.86
C GLN A 56 16.44 21.40 15.72
N THR A 57 15.29 22.11 15.70
CA THR A 57 14.14 21.78 16.54
C THR A 57 12.94 21.26 15.75
N GLY A 58 12.96 21.37 14.40
CA GLY A 58 11.81 21.07 13.55
C GLY A 58 10.63 22.03 13.71
N MET A 59 10.77 23.07 14.53
CA MET A 59 9.71 24.01 14.83
C MET A 59 9.49 24.95 13.64
N ALA A 60 8.27 24.93 13.08
CA ALA A 60 7.86 25.82 12.01
C ALA A 60 7.03 26.99 12.54
N ILE A 61 7.36 28.20 12.11
CA ILE A 61 6.57 29.42 12.33
C ILE A 61 5.99 29.81 10.97
N ASN A 62 4.68 29.94 10.90
CA ASN A 62 3.96 30.27 9.66
C ASN A 62 3.27 31.62 9.77
N SER A 63 3.31 32.42 8.71
CA SER A 63 2.55 33.67 8.59
C SER A 63 2.34 34.05 7.12
N LEU A 64 1.76 35.22 6.86
CA LEU A 64 1.46 35.67 5.49
C LEU A 64 2.18 37.01 5.22
N THR A 65 2.62 37.19 3.97
CA THR A 65 3.12 38.49 3.51
C THR A 65 2.01 39.55 3.50
N GLY A 66 2.33 40.76 3.97
CA GLY A 66 1.42 41.89 3.97
C GLY A 66 1.15 42.51 2.58
N PRO A 67 0.34 43.60 2.48
CA PRO A 67 0.02 44.25 1.21
C PRO A 67 1.26 44.77 0.45
N ASP A 68 2.34 45.04 1.15
CA ASP A 68 3.65 45.45 0.65
C ASP A 68 4.59 44.29 0.33
N GLY A 69 4.09 43.04 0.41
CA GLY A 69 4.89 41.84 0.26
C GLY A 69 5.86 41.55 1.40
N ALA A 70 5.82 42.36 2.46
CA ALA A 70 6.73 42.26 3.60
C ALA A 70 6.14 41.41 4.73
N PHE A 71 7.04 40.82 5.51
CA PHE A 71 6.68 40.04 6.68
C PHE A 71 7.82 39.98 7.71
N ASP A 72 7.49 40.22 8.98
CA ASP A 72 8.45 40.26 10.08
C ASP A 72 8.25 39.05 11.01
N LEU A 73 9.28 38.24 11.13
CA LEU A 73 9.37 37.15 12.08
C LEU A 73 10.17 37.60 13.29
N THR A 74 9.48 37.89 14.40
CA THR A 74 10.09 38.35 15.64
C THR A 74 10.11 37.28 16.71
N GLY A 75 11.02 37.40 17.64
CA GLY A 75 11.07 36.46 18.78
C GLY A 75 11.74 35.11 18.43
N LEU A 76 12.51 35.05 17.35
CA LEU A 76 13.19 33.86 16.93
C LEU A 76 14.33 33.46 17.85
N ALA A 77 14.42 32.20 18.23
CA ALA A 77 15.59 31.68 18.93
C ALA A 77 16.82 31.71 18.00
N PRO A 78 18.02 32.00 18.49
CA PRO A 78 19.24 31.84 17.70
C PRO A 78 19.35 30.39 17.19
N GLY A 79 19.67 30.21 15.89
CA GLY A 79 19.73 28.86 15.28
C GLY A 79 19.83 28.91 13.79
N ILE A 80 19.74 27.73 13.15
CA ILE A 80 19.70 27.55 11.70
C ILE A 80 18.26 27.29 11.28
N TYR A 81 17.81 28.01 10.25
CA TYR A 81 16.43 27.98 9.79
C TYR A 81 16.34 27.69 8.29
N ASP A 82 15.28 27.00 7.90
CA ASP A 82 14.86 26.85 6.52
C ASP A 82 13.61 27.71 6.30
N LEU A 83 13.63 28.53 5.25
CA LEU A 83 12.54 29.41 4.85
C LEU A 83 11.86 28.83 3.63
N THR A 84 10.54 28.64 3.70
CA THR A 84 9.69 28.27 2.58
C THR A 84 8.66 29.38 2.39
N ILE A 85 8.47 29.85 1.15
CA ILE A 85 7.42 30.79 0.79
C ILE A 85 6.57 30.17 -0.31
N THR A 86 5.27 30.06 -0.07
CA THR A 86 4.32 29.47 -0.99
C THR A 86 3.15 30.39 -1.26
N LEU A 87 2.74 30.49 -2.51
CA LEU A 87 1.53 31.19 -2.94
C LEU A 87 0.93 30.49 -4.15
N GLN A 88 -0.39 30.30 -4.13
CA GLN A 88 -1.07 29.67 -5.28
C GLN A 88 -0.78 30.48 -6.57
N GLY A 89 -0.25 29.79 -7.58
CA GLY A 89 0.15 30.43 -8.84
C GLY A 89 1.62 30.84 -8.94
N PHE A 90 2.40 30.61 -7.88
CA PHE A 90 3.84 30.82 -7.85
C PHE A 90 4.59 29.53 -7.51
N ASP A 91 5.84 29.42 -7.97
CA ASP A 91 6.74 28.35 -7.56
C ASP A 91 7.06 28.50 -6.07
N ASP A 92 7.12 27.40 -5.36
CA ASP A 92 7.48 27.39 -3.96
C ASP A 92 8.96 27.80 -3.82
N PHE A 93 9.22 28.83 -3.03
CA PHE A 93 10.57 29.27 -2.75
C PHE A 93 11.09 28.56 -1.50
N HIS A 94 12.27 27.99 -1.61
CA HIS A 94 12.96 27.33 -0.51
C HIS A 94 14.37 27.91 -0.33
N GLN A 95 14.68 28.40 0.86
CA GLN A 95 16.03 28.80 1.27
C GLN A 95 16.40 28.03 2.52
N ARG A 96 17.45 27.23 2.44
CA ARG A 96 17.94 26.43 3.54
C ARG A 96 19.14 27.09 4.23
N GLY A 97 19.31 26.80 5.53
CA GLY A 97 20.52 27.14 6.26
C GLY A 97 20.67 28.62 6.65
N ILE A 98 19.58 29.35 6.79
CA ILE A 98 19.62 30.74 7.30
C ILE A 98 20.06 30.72 8.77
N THR A 99 21.26 31.23 9.05
CA THR A 99 21.78 31.30 10.42
C THR A 99 21.35 32.60 11.06
N LEU A 100 20.60 32.54 12.17
CA LEU A 100 20.21 33.66 12.98
C LEU A 100 21.00 33.67 14.30
N GLN A 101 21.71 34.76 14.56
CA GLN A 101 22.45 34.93 15.82
C GLN A 101 21.62 35.69 16.88
N SER A 102 21.99 35.55 18.12
CA SER A 102 21.34 36.24 19.23
C SER A 102 21.35 37.77 19.05
N GLY A 103 20.16 38.37 19.06
CA GLY A 103 19.98 39.83 18.86
C GLY A 103 20.11 40.27 17.39
N GLN A 104 20.26 39.38 16.44
CA GLN A 104 20.40 39.72 15.02
C GLN A 104 19.05 40.12 14.40
N SER A 105 19.08 41.18 13.57
CA SER A 105 18.03 41.52 12.60
C SER A 105 18.58 41.22 11.20
N LEU A 106 17.88 40.37 10.42
CA LEU A 106 18.29 39.94 9.08
C LEU A 106 17.17 40.28 8.07
N ASP A 107 17.53 41.05 7.02
CA ASP A 107 16.64 41.31 5.89
C ASP A 107 16.83 40.27 4.82
N PHE A 108 15.72 39.65 4.32
CA PHE A 108 15.72 38.60 3.33
C PHE A 108 14.75 38.91 2.19
N SER A 109 15.28 39.22 1.01
CA SER A 109 14.47 39.51 -0.19
C SER A 109 14.33 38.30 -1.07
N VAL A 110 13.10 37.99 -1.49
CA VAL A 110 12.74 36.83 -2.28
C VAL A 110 12.04 37.23 -3.56
N THR A 111 12.46 36.69 -4.67
CA THR A 111 11.74 36.76 -5.94
C THR A 111 10.95 35.47 -6.16
N LEU A 112 9.62 35.58 -6.16
CA LEU A 112 8.74 34.50 -6.51
C LEU A 112 8.48 34.48 -8.02
N HIS A 113 8.70 33.33 -8.63
CA HIS A 113 8.38 33.08 -10.02
C HIS A 113 6.96 32.51 -10.12
N THR A 114 6.20 32.92 -11.15
CA THR A 114 4.88 32.34 -11.40
C THR A 114 5.04 30.86 -11.67
N LYS A 115 4.26 30.05 -10.96
CA LYS A 115 4.32 28.61 -11.04
C LYS A 115 4.10 28.16 -12.48
N SER A 116 5.14 27.65 -13.12
CA SER A 116 4.97 26.69 -14.20
C SER A 116 4.30 25.49 -13.57
N VAL A 117 3.08 25.12 -14.00
CA VAL A 117 2.44 23.91 -13.46
C VAL A 117 3.19 22.71 -14.00
N VAL A 118 4.28 22.41 -13.35
CA VAL A 118 4.99 21.14 -13.48
C VAL A 118 4.63 20.37 -12.24
N GLN A 119 3.57 19.56 -12.34
CA GLN A 119 3.32 18.52 -11.38
C GLN A 119 4.32 17.40 -11.67
N SER A 120 5.45 17.45 -11.01
CA SER A 120 6.45 16.40 -11.10
C SER A 120 6.08 15.26 -10.15
N VAL A 121 6.08 14.03 -10.64
CA VAL A 121 6.45 12.89 -9.80
C VAL A 121 7.86 13.19 -9.33
N THR A 122 7.98 13.76 -8.18
CA THR A 122 9.29 13.89 -7.57
C THR A 122 9.61 12.53 -6.98
N VAL A 123 10.15 11.62 -7.81
CA VAL A 123 11.04 10.63 -7.24
C VAL A 123 12.21 11.44 -6.74
N THR A 124 12.09 11.92 -5.55
CA THR A 124 13.23 12.46 -4.86
C THR A 124 14.10 11.27 -4.52
N ALA A 125 15.29 11.20 -5.08
CA ALA A 125 16.41 10.62 -4.40
C ALA A 125 16.80 11.48 -3.18
N GLU A 126 16.03 12.48 -2.85
CA GLU A 126 15.82 12.98 -1.52
C GLU A 126 14.95 11.92 -0.82
N GLY A 127 15.52 10.74 -0.57
CA GLY A 127 15.18 9.96 0.57
C GLY A 127 15.06 10.95 1.71
N SER A 128 14.16 10.72 2.66
CA SER A 128 14.10 11.49 3.90
C SER A 128 15.50 11.98 4.16
N PRO A 129 15.76 13.26 4.39
CA PRO A 129 17.14 13.76 4.53
C PRO A 129 18.01 12.92 5.50
N GLU A 130 17.42 11.95 6.12
CA GLU A 130 18.00 11.04 7.10
C GLU A 130 18.48 9.72 6.53
N THR A 131 18.07 9.30 5.31
CA THR A 131 18.39 7.93 4.83
C THR A 131 18.69 7.89 3.34
N ALA A 132 19.75 7.19 2.94
CA ALA A 132 20.09 6.92 1.54
C ALA A 132 19.34 5.66 1.02
N VAL A 133 18.01 5.71 1.00
CA VAL A 133 17.14 4.61 0.56
C VAL A 133 16.36 5.07 -0.67
N THR A 134 16.13 4.17 -1.62
CA THR A 134 15.28 4.47 -2.78
C THR A 134 13.83 4.63 -2.33
N GLN A 135 13.23 5.77 -2.64
CA GLN A 135 11.85 6.10 -2.28
C GLN A 135 11.10 6.64 -3.49
N ALA A 136 9.79 6.50 -3.49
CA ALA A 136 8.87 7.20 -4.37
C ALA A 136 7.77 7.87 -3.55
N SER A 137 7.44 9.10 -3.89
CA SER A 137 6.28 9.80 -3.33
C SER A 137 5.27 10.05 -4.44
N ILE A 138 4.04 9.65 -4.24
CA ILE A 138 2.93 9.77 -5.18
C ILE A 138 1.98 10.83 -4.64
N SER A 139 1.88 11.94 -5.32
CA SER A 139 1.01 13.05 -4.94
C SER A 139 -0.46 12.76 -5.22
N ARG A 140 -1.38 13.54 -4.64
CA ARG A 140 -2.82 13.44 -4.89
C ARG A 140 -3.18 13.49 -6.37
N ASP A 141 -2.54 14.35 -7.13
CA ASP A 141 -2.84 14.52 -8.56
C ASP A 141 -2.38 13.32 -9.38
N GLU A 142 -1.29 12.68 -8.98
CA GLU A 142 -0.84 11.43 -9.58
C GLU A 142 -1.71 10.25 -9.21
N ILE A 143 -2.17 10.18 -7.95
CA ILE A 143 -3.17 9.19 -7.53
C ILE A 143 -4.37 9.27 -8.47
N LYS A 144 -4.88 10.47 -8.73
CA LYS A 144 -6.00 10.69 -9.66
C LYS A 144 -5.65 10.40 -11.11
N GLY A 145 -4.44 10.77 -11.54
CA GLY A 145 -3.97 10.58 -12.91
C GLY A 145 -3.86 9.12 -13.31
N VAL A 146 -3.23 8.31 -12.45
CA VAL A 146 -2.92 6.90 -12.74
C VAL A 146 -4.10 5.97 -12.43
N ALA A 147 -4.75 6.20 -11.30
CA ALA A 147 -5.83 5.33 -10.82
C ALA A 147 -7.21 5.78 -11.30
N GLY A 148 -7.29 6.94 -11.95
CA GLY A 148 -8.56 7.56 -12.27
C GLY A 148 -9.32 8.03 -11.03
N PRO A 149 -10.48 8.66 -11.18
CA PRO A 149 -11.29 9.10 -10.05
C PRO A 149 -11.84 7.95 -9.19
N PHE A 150 -11.90 6.73 -9.74
CA PHE A 150 -12.37 5.53 -9.03
C PHE A 150 -11.27 4.54 -8.66
N GLY A 151 -10.01 4.91 -8.84
CA GLY A 151 -8.90 4.00 -8.60
C GLY A 151 -8.82 3.51 -7.16
N SER A 152 -8.52 2.23 -7.01
CA SER A 152 -8.28 1.63 -5.71
C SER A 152 -6.97 2.14 -5.09
N ALA A 153 -6.86 2.02 -3.77
CA ALA A 153 -5.62 2.32 -3.06
C ALA A 153 -4.40 1.53 -3.60
N ALA A 154 -4.63 0.33 -4.15
CA ALA A 154 -3.58 -0.43 -4.82
C ALA A 154 -3.23 0.14 -6.20
N GLN A 155 -4.23 0.48 -7.00
CA GLN A 155 -4.03 0.99 -8.35
C GLN A 155 -3.22 2.28 -8.36
N ALA A 156 -3.43 3.15 -7.37
CA ALA A 156 -2.64 4.36 -7.17
C ALA A 156 -1.13 4.09 -7.05
N LEU A 157 -0.74 2.92 -6.51
CA LEU A 157 0.66 2.54 -6.36
C LEU A 157 1.37 2.28 -7.68
N THR A 158 0.65 2.04 -8.78
CA THR A 158 1.28 1.81 -10.09
C THR A 158 1.97 3.06 -10.64
N ALA A 159 1.75 4.24 -10.05
CA ALA A 159 2.55 5.44 -10.31
C ALA A 159 4.01 5.25 -9.87
N ALA A 160 4.28 4.44 -8.84
CA ALA A 160 5.63 4.19 -8.39
C ALA A 160 6.36 3.17 -9.30
N PRO A 161 7.65 3.40 -9.63
CA PRO A 161 8.42 2.49 -10.47
C PRO A 161 8.53 1.09 -9.83
N GLY A 162 8.36 0.05 -10.65
CA GLY A 162 8.48 -1.34 -10.18
C GLY A 162 7.29 -1.86 -9.40
N VAL A 163 6.19 -1.13 -9.36
CA VAL A 163 4.92 -1.61 -8.81
C VAL A 163 4.05 -2.19 -9.91
N TYR A 164 3.54 -3.37 -9.65
CA TYR A 164 2.53 -4.04 -10.46
C TYR A 164 1.36 -4.46 -9.56
N VAL A 165 0.15 -4.24 -10.05
CA VAL A 165 -1.08 -4.56 -9.31
C VAL A 165 -1.94 -5.49 -10.15
N TYR A 166 -2.42 -6.56 -9.54
CA TYR A 166 -3.38 -7.46 -10.17
C TYR A 166 -4.38 -7.99 -9.14
N GLY A 167 -5.51 -8.46 -9.59
CA GLY A 167 -6.55 -8.96 -8.70
C GLY A 167 -7.86 -9.17 -9.39
N TYR A 168 -8.94 -9.11 -8.64
CA TYR A 168 -10.27 -9.43 -9.13
C TYR A 168 -10.86 -8.43 -10.12
N GLY A 169 -10.12 -7.51 -10.62
CA GLY A 169 -10.64 -6.49 -11.52
C GLY A 169 -11.97 -5.93 -11.04
N GLY A 170 -12.13 -4.68 -10.94
CA GLY A 170 -13.36 -4.08 -10.48
C GLY A 170 -13.20 -2.60 -10.45
N VAL A 171 -14.31 -1.98 -10.69
CA VAL A 171 -14.46 -0.55 -10.60
C VAL A 171 -14.48 -0.20 -9.13
N ALA A 172 -13.91 0.91 -8.81
CA ALA A 172 -13.92 1.52 -7.51
C ALA A 172 -12.94 0.92 -6.47
N ALA A 173 -12.70 1.73 -5.49
CA ALA A 173 -11.84 1.46 -4.34
C ALA A 173 -12.28 0.25 -3.48
N THR A 174 -13.38 -0.41 -3.85
CA THR A 174 -13.90 -1.60 -3.17
C THR A 174 -13.31 -2.90 -3.70
N ALA A 175 -12.64 -2.90 -4.86
CA ALA A 175 -12.04 -4.09 -5.45
C ALA A 175 -10.75 -4.51 -4.73
N ARG A 176 -10.61 -5.80 -4.54
CA ARG A 176 -9.44 -6.41 -3.89
C ARG A 176 -8.35 -6.68 -4.91
N SER A 177 -7.13 -6.32 -4.57
CA SER A 177 -5.97 -6.50 -5.44
C SER A 177 -4.74 -6.96 -4.65
N GLU A 178 -3.81 -7.57 -5.36
CA GLU A 178 -2.47 -7.87 -4.86
C GLU A 178 -1.48 -6.88 -5.44
N VAL A 179 -0.56 -6.42 -4.62
CA VAL A 179 0.51 -5.49 -4.98
C VAL A 179 1.81 -6.26 -5.08
N VAL A 180 2.54 -6.06 -6.16
CA VAL A 180 3.89 -6.57 -6.36
C VAL A 180 4.84 -5.39 -6.43
N LEU A 181 5.83 -5.37 -5.54
CA LEU A 181 6.86 -4.35 -5.46
C LEU A 181 8.21 -5.00 -5.78
N ARG A 182 8.77 -4.74 -6.97
CA ARG A 182 10.03 -5.35 -7.43
C ARG A 182 10.09 -6.86 -7.26
N GLY A 183 8.97 -7.56 -7.49
CA GLY A 183 8.86 -9.02 -7.37
C GLY A 183 8.35 -9.53 -6.03
N VAL A 184 8.45 -8.76 -4.97
CA VAL A 184 7.93 -9.11 -3.65
C VAL A 184 6.44 -8.75 -3.56
N LYS A 185 5.63 -9.63 -2.99
CA LYS A 185 4.17 -9.52 -2.99
C LYS A 185 3.62 -9.06 -1.65
N GLY A 186 2.54 -8.28 -1.70
CA GLY A 186 1.75 -7.85 -0.55
C GLY A 186 0.26 -7.86 -0.87
N GLY A 187 -0.57 -8.13 0.11
CA GLY A 187 -2.00 -8.29 -0.10
C GLY A 187 -2.39 -9.73 -0.45
N TRP A 188 -3.57 -9.91 -1.04
CA TRP A 188 -4.07 -11.23 -1.34
C TRP A 188 -4.86 -11.26 -2.67
N SER A 189 -4.52 -12.20 -3.54
CA SER A 189 -5.30 -12.57 -4.72
C SER A 189 -5.78 -14.01 -4.64
N SER A 190 -6.60 -14.47 -5.58
CA SER A 190 -6.99 -15.88 -5.67
C SER A 190 -6.02 -16.72 -6.45
N ALA A 191 -4.98 -16.17 -7.02
CA ALA A 191 -3.95 -16.97 -7.66
C ALA A 191 -3.21 -17.75 -6.57
N ASN A 192 -3.61 -19.00 -6.38
CA ASN A 192 -3.00 -19.89 -5.41
C ASN A 192 -1.57 -20.24 -5.83
N GLY A 193 -0.75 -20.65 -4.88
CA GLY A 193 0.61 -21.09 -5.13
C GLY A 193 1.64 -19.97 -5.19
N ASP A 194 1.27 -18.77 -4.78
CA ASP A 194 2.22 -17.67 -4.70
C ASP A 194 3.17 -17.83 -3.52
N VAL A 195 4.43 -17.60 -3.82
CA VAL A 195 5.49 -17.46 -2.86
C VAL A 195 5.29 -16.16 -2.11
N LEU A 196 5.42 -16.17 -0.81
CA LEU A 196 5.44 -15.03 0.10
C LEU A 196 4.48 -13.87 -0.24
N ARG A 197 3.33 -13.83 0.42
CA ARG A 197 2.31 -12.80 0.20
C ARG A 197 2.42 -11.60 1.14
N ASN A 198 3.35 -11.59 2.09
CA ASN A 198 3.44 -10.62 3.19
C ASN A 198 4.75 -9.87 3.18
N GLY A 199 5.39 -9.72 2.05
CA GLY A 199 6.71 -9.09 1.99
C GLY A 199 6.68 -7.56 1.95
N ILE A 200 5.51 -6.91 2.08
CA ILE A 200 5.35 -5.45 2.03
C ILE A 200 4.58 -4.98 3.26
N SER A 201 5.13 -4.02 4.00
CA SER A 201 4.43 -3.32 5.07
C SER A 201 3.53 -2.24 4.51
N PHE A 202 2.26 -2.23 4.91
CA PHE A 202 1.31 -1.18 4.56
C PHE A 202 0.97 -0.37 5.81
N LEU A 203 1.08 0.95 5.69
CA LEU A 203 0.85 1.89 6.78
C LEU A 203 -0.27 2.86 6.41
N PHE A 204 -1.01 3.31 7.39
CA PHE A 204 -1.91 4.46 7.31
C PHE A 204 -1.44 5.52 8.30
N ASP A 205 -1.06 6.68 7.80
CA ASP A 205 -0.46 7.76 8.61
C ASP A 205 0.73 7.25 9.47
N GLY A 206 1.57 6.37 8.91
CA GLY A 206 2.72 5.76 9.59
C GLY A 206 2.38 4.66 10.61
N ILE A 207 1.12 4.21 10.69
CA ILE A 207 0.68 3.13 11.60
C ILE A 207 0.45 1.85 10.80
N PRO A 208 0.99 0.69 11.23
CA PRO A 208 0.85 -0.56 10.51
C PRO A 208 -0.60 -1.02 10.35
N MET A 209 -0.97 -1.40 9.13
CA MET A 209 -2.26 -1.97 8.76
C MET A 209 -2.21 -3.49 8.62
N ASN A 210 -1.03 -4.06 8.37
CA ASN A 210 -0.86 -5.50 8.26
C ASN A 210 -1.25 -6.22 9.56
N ASN A 211 -1.81 -7.42 9.45
CA ASN A 211 -1.89 -8.33 10.59
C ASN A 211 -0.49 -8.81 10.95
N MET A 212 -0.21 -9.04 12.23
CA MET A 212 1.12 -9.43 12.71
C MET A 212 1.54 -10.83 12.20
N ILE A 213 0.59 -11.70 11.96
CA ILE A 213 0.83 -13.00 11.36
C ILE A 213 -0.40 -13.41 10.57
N SER A 214 -0.30 -13.70 9.32
CA SER A 214 -1.35 -14.34 8.54
C SER A 214 -1.06 -14.47 7.06
N ASN A 215 -1.47 -15.57 6.46
CA ASN A 215 -1.65 -15.70 5.01
C ASN A 215 -2.99 -15.15 4.51
N ASN A 216 -3.99 -15.06 5.38
CA ASN A 216 -5.38 -14.81 4.98
C ASN A 216 -6.00 -13.53 5.54
N GLY A 217 -5.41 -12.95 6.57
CA GLY A 217 -5.89 -11.72 7.20
C GLY A 217 -4.99 -10.50 6.97
N GLN A 218 -4.12 -10.56 5.98
CA GLN A 218 -3.21 -9.50 5.60
C GLN A 218 -3.92 -8.24 5.15
N TRP A 219 -3.15 -7.18 5.02
CA TRP A 219 -3.63 -5.98 4.39
C TRP A 219 -4.33 -6.28 3.06
N GLN A 220 -5.48 -5.67 2.88
CA GLN A 220 -6.27 -5.73 1.66
C GLN A 220 -6.55 -4.29 1.21
N THR A 221 -6.50 -4.06 -0.09
CA THR A 221 -6.80 -2.74 -0.67
C THR A 221 -8.15 -2.20 -0.22
N THR A 222 -9.09 -3.08 0.03
CA THR A 222 -10.44 -2.77 0.52
C THR A 222 -10.49 -2.25 1.96
N GLN A 223 -9.38 -2.28 2.70
CA GLN A 223 -9.27 -1.63 4.01
C GLN A 223 -9.13 -0.11 3.90
N ILE A 224 -8.79 0.41 2.70
CA ILE A 224 -8.85 1.83 2.35
C ILE A 224 -9.84 1.97 1.17
N PRO A 225 -11.15 1.91 1.43
CA PRO A 225 -12.17 1.92 0.36
C PRO A 225 -12.32 3.29 -0.31
N ILE A 226 -11.83 4.37 0.31
CA ILE A 226 -11.98 5.75 -0.15
C ILE A 226 -10.60 6.38 -0.31
N THR A 227 -10.12 6.48 -1.53
CA THR A 227 -8.82 7.10 -1.84
C THR A 227 -8.85 8.61 -1.75
N ASP A 228 -10.04 9.24 -1.83
CA ASP A 228 -10.21 10.70 -1.69
C ASP A 228 -9.87 11.25 -0.31
N MET A 229 -9.61 10.39 0.66
CA MET A 229 -9.08 10.77 1.98
C MET A 229 -7.55 10.83 2.03
N ILE A 230 -6.86 10.32 1.00
CA ILE A 230 -5.41 10.21 0.92
C ILE A 230 -4.86 11.45 0.21
N SER A 231 -3.89 12.12 0.83
CA SER A 231 -3.17 13.24 0.22
C SER A 231 -1.97 12.77 -0.59
N ASP A 232 -1.22 11.82 -0.05
CA ASP A 232 0.04 11.33 -0.63
C ASP A 232 0.23 9.85 -0.31
N ILE A 233 1.07 9.17 -1.10
CA ILE A 233 1.51 7.81 -0.80
C ILE A 233 3.03 7.77 -0.91
N ASN A 234 3.70 7.32 0.14
CA ASN A 234 5.14 7.09 0.12
C ASN A 234 5.44 5.60 -0.02
N VAL A 235 6.39 5.28 -0.88
CA VAL A 235 6.86 3.91 -1.13
C VAL A 235 8.36 3.86 -0.86
N ASP A 236 8.76 3.15 0.18
CA ASP A 236 10.16 2.82 0.47
C ASP A 236 10.47 1.46 -0.14
N TYR A 237 11.53 1.36 -0.93
CA TYR A 237 11.93 0.12 -1.59
C TYR A 237 12.94 -0.66 -0.75
N GLY A 238 12.83 -1.99 -0.81
CA GLY A 238 13.65 -2.88 -0.01
C GLY A 238 13.39 -2.73 1.50
N PRO A 239 14.24 -3.32 2.36
CA PRO A 239 14.08 -3.26 3.81
C PRO A 239 14.11 -1.85 4.40
N GLY A 240 14.63 -0.88 3.66
CA GLY A 240 14.78 0.48 4.11
C GLY A 240 15.84 0.68 5.20
N ALA A 241 15.98 1.93 5.65
CA ALA A 241 16.79 2.26 6.81
C ALA A 241 16.14 1.70 8.10
N PRO A 242 16.91 1.42 9.15
CA PRO A 242 16.37 0.90 10.41
C PRO A 242 15.23 1.75 10.99
N SER A 243 15.28 3.08 10.90
CA SER A 243 14.24 3.97 11.40
C SER A 243 12.88 3.83 10.71
N ASN A 244 12.86 3.34 9.46
CA ASN A 244 11.65 3.21 8.64
C ASN A 244 11.23 1.75 8.44
N ARG A 245 11.95 0.82 9.04
CA ARG A 245 11.74 -0.63 8.84
C ARG A 245 10.64 -1.17 9.74
N TRP A 246 9.74 -1.91 9.14
CA TRP A 246 8.65 -2.60 9.82
C TRP A 246 8.77 -4.13 9.71
N PHE A 247 7.93 -4.85 10.44
CA PHE A 247 8.00 -6.32 10.58
C PHE A 247 7.78 -7.11 9.28
N ASP A 248 7.09 -6.53 8.28
CA ASP A 248 6.81 -7.16 6.98
C ASP A 248 7.55 -6.47 5.81
N SER A 249 8.54 -5.62 6.05
CA SER A 249 9.21 -4.83 5.03
C SER A 249 10.36 -5.58 4.32
N LEU A 250 10.11 -6.79 3.82
CA LEU A 250 11.12 -7.52 3.05
C LEU A 250 11.40 -6.85 1.70
N GLY A 251 10.34 -6.50 0.96
CA GLY A 251 10.40 -5.81 -0.34
C GLY A 251 10.16 -4.31 -0.25
N GLY A 252 9.64 -3.82 0.88
CA GLY A 252 9.40 -2.39 1.08
C GLY A 252 8.28 -2.04 2.03
N THR A 253 8.05 -0.73 2.12
CA THR A 253 6.99 -0.14 2.94
C THR A 253 6.17 0.83 2.10
N VAL A 254 4.86 0.74 2.20
CA VAL A 254 3.90 1.66 1.56
C VAL A 254 3.15 2.41 2.66
N ASN A 255 3.24 3.72 2.69
CA ASN A 255 2.57 4.56 3.67
C ASN A 255 1.52 5.44 2.98
N TYR A 256 0.24 5.18 3.25
CA TYR A 256 -0.87 6.01 2.84
C TYR A 256 -1.03 7.17 3.81
N ILE A 257 -0.78 8.37 3.35
CA ILE A 257 -0.84 9.59 4.15
C ILE A 257 -2.21 10.25 3.93
N PRO A 258 -3.11 10.25 4.92
CA PRO A 258 -4.37 10.95 4.81
C PRO A 258 -4.15 12.46 4.86
N TYR A 259 -5.17 13.24 4.47
CA TYR A 259 -5.15 14.68 4.74
C TYR A 259 -4.84 14.95 6.21
N GLN A 260 -4.04 16.00 6.44
CA GLN A 260 -3.60 16.37 7.78
C GLN A 260 -4.34 17.62 8.28
N PRO A 261 -4.50 17.81 9.61
CA PRO A 261 -4.95 19.05 10.19
C PRO A 261 -4.06 20.21 9.73
N LYS A 262 -4.65 21.30 9.24
CA LYS A 262 -3.90 22.48 8.78
C LYS A 262 -3.14 23.13 9.93
N THR A 263 -1.93 23.57 9.64
CA THR A 263 -1.09 24.34 10.56
C THR A 263 -1.26 25.85 10.38
N THR A 264 -2.02 26.28 9.38
CA THR A 264 -2.35 27.67 9.09
C THR A 264 -3.78 28.02 9.55
N PRO A 265 -4.10 29.28 9.87
CA PRO A 265 -5.47 29.74 10.14
C PRO A 265 -6.37 29.54 8.91
N GLY A 266 -7.68 29.48 9.17
CA GLY A 266 -8.70 29.35 8.13
C GLY A 266 -9.13 27.92 7.87
N GLY A 267 -10.39 27.65 8.14
CA GLY A 267 -11.02 26.36 7.89
C GLY A 267 -11.24 26.11 6.39
N THR A 268 -11.36 24.84 6.01
CA THR A 268 -11.75 24.46 4.65
C THR A 268 -12.69 23.27 4.71
N ILE A 269 -13.64 23.22 3.78
CA ILE A 269 -14.50 22.07 3.58
C ILE A 269 -14.46 21.73 2.08
N THR A 270 -14.12 20.52 1.76
CA THR A 270 -14.23 19.97 0.40
C THR A 270 -15.31 18.91 0.39
N PHE A 271 -16.20 18.97 -0.58
CA PHE A 271 -17.22 17.97 -0.84
C PHE A 271 -17.08 17.51 -2.28
N GLY A 272 -17.21 16.20 -2.52
CA GLY A 272 -17.13 15.63 -3.85
C GLY A 272 -18.10 14.48 -4.04
N THR A 273 -18.53 14.30 -5.29
CA THR A 273 -19.30 13.14 -5.72
C THR A 273 -18.89 12.72 -7.12
N ASP A 274 -18.74 11.41 -7.29
CA ASP A 274 -18.34 10.78 -8.55
C ASP A 274 -19.43 9.79 -8.95
N TYR A 275 -19.67 9.69 -10.26
CA TYR A 275 -20.61 8.74 -10.81
C TYR A 275 -20.10 8.16 -12.13
N GLY A 276 -20.34 6.85 -12.35
CA GLY A 276 -19.83 6.21 -13.55
C GLY A 276 -20.43 4.86 -13.89
N SER A 277 -19.76 4.14 -14.76
CA SER A 277 -20.15 2.83 -15.26
C SER A 277 -20.44 1.85 -14.13
N TYR A 278 -21.31 0.87 -14.36
CA TYR A 278 -21.66 -0.19 -13.42
C TYR A 278 -22.20 0.32 -12.08
N ASN A 279 -23.07 1.34 -12.15
CA ASN A 279 -23.67 1.96 -10.97
C ASN A 279 -22.65 2.43 -9.93
N THR A 280 -21.45 2.78 -10.39
CA THR A 280 -20.39 3.27 -9.51
C THR A 280 -20.72 4.66 -9.03
N SER A 281 -20.66 4.87 -7.72
CA SER A 281 -20.75 6.19 -7.11
C SER A 281 -19.84 6.30 -5.91
N ILE A 282 -19.20 7.46 -5.76
CA ILE A 282 -18.40 7.81 -4.59
C ILE A 282 -18.88 9.18 -4.11
N THR A 283 -19.04 9.33 -2.81
CA THR A 283 -19.29 10.63 -2.18
C THR A 283 -18.34 10.79 -1.03
N HIS A 284 -17.70 11.94 -0.95
CA HIS A 284 -16.74 12.21 0.09
C HIS A 284 -16.77 13.65 0.56
N PHE A 285 -16.34 13.90 1.80
CA PHE A 285 -16.03 15.23 2.29
C PHE A 285 -14.80 15.24 3.17
N VAL A 286 -14.11 16.39 3.18
CA VAL A 286 -12.97 16.66 4.06
C VAL A 286 -13.17 18.04 4.67
N ALA A 287 -13.27 18.12 5.99
CA ALA A 287 -13.39 19.37 6.74
C ALA A 287 -12.14 19.57 7.59
N ASN A 288 -11.58 20.76 7.55
CA ASN A 288 -10.42 21.16 8.34
C ASN A 288 -10.71 22.49 9.04
N THR A 289 -10.51 22.55 10.34
CA THR A 289 -10.82 23.78 11.12
C THR A 289 -9.82 24.90 10.88
N GLY A 290 -8.62 24.59 10.35
CA GLY A 290 -7.48 25.48 10.45
C GLY A 290 -6.95 25.62 11.89
N MET A 291 -5.79 26.27 12.01
CA MET A 291 -5.10 26.44 13.31
C MET A 291 -5.70 27.59 14.08
N TYR A 292 -6.10 27.34 15.33
CA TYR A 292 -6.53 28.34 16.29
C TYR A 292 -5.89 28.08 17.68
N LYS A 293 -5.12 29.01 18.17
CA LYS A 293 -4.41 28.89 19.49
C LYS A 293 -3.62 27.58 19.63
N GLY A 294 -2.98 27.14 18.54
CA GLY A 294 -2.21 25.92 18.49
C GLY A 294 -3.06 24.63 18.36
N TRP A 295 -4.36 24.69 18.15
CA TRP A 295 -5.24 23.57 17.91
C TRP A 295 -5.74 23.56 16.47
N SER A 296 -5.76 22.39 15.87
CA SER A 296 -6.37 22.17 14.57
C SER A 296 -7.05 20.80 14.53
N GLY A 297 -8.15 20.69 13.79
CA GLY A 297 -8.92 19.47 13.64
C GLY A 297 -9.20 19.16 12.17
N LEU A 298 -9.22 17.87 11.86
CA LEU A 298 -9.62 17.30 10.59
C LEU A 298 -10.73 16.28 10.79
N LEU A 299 -11.72 16.28 9.90
CA LEU A 299 -12.70 15.23 9.74
C LEU A 299 -12.85 14.92 8.25
N ALA A 300 -12.67 13.67 7.88
CA ALA A 300 -12.91 13.17 6.53
C ALA A 300 -13.84 11.97 6.57
N PHE A 301 -14.71 11.86 5.59
CA PHE A 301 -15.65 10.76 5.42
C PHE A 301 -15.87 10.50 3.94
N GLY A 302 -16.08 9.24 3.57
CA GLY A 302 -16.48 8.87 2.23
C GLY A 302 -17.26 7.57 2.19
N TYR A 303 -18.07 7.42 1.17
CA TYR A 303 -18.83 6.23 0.85
C TYR A 303 -18.69 5.93 -0.64
N ALA A 304 -18.47 4.66 -0.98
CA ALA A 304 -18.37 4.18 -2.36
C ALA A 304 -19.24 2.95 -2.56
N MET A 305 -19.80 2.81 -3.76
CA MET A 305 -20.51 1.61 -4.20
C MET A 305 -20.31 1.37 -5.69
N ASN A 306 -20.39 0.11 -6.10
CA ASN A 306 -20.41 -0.29 -7.51
C ASN A 306 -21.03 -1.67 -7.69
N ASP A 307 -21.50 -1.94 -8.90
CA ASP A 307 -21.92 -3.26 -9.38
C ASP A 307 -20.80 -3.92 -10.18
N THR A 308 -20.91 -5.21 -10.47
CA THR A 308 -19.93 -5.92 -11.32
C THR A 308 -20.12 -5.60 -12.80
N PHE A 309 -19.01 -5.59 -13.54
CA PHE A 309 -19.05 -5.58 -15.01
C PHE A 309 -19.24 -6.98 -15.64
N ARG A 310 -19.26 -8.04 -14.81
CA ARG A 310 -19.40 -9.42 -15.28
C ARG A 310 -20.84 -9.66 -15.76
N VAL A 311 -20.97 -10.39 -16.84
CA VAL A 311 -22.26 -10.69 -17.48
C VAL A 311 -22.43 -12.21 -17.64
N GLY A 312 -23.67 -12.68 -17.72
CA GLY A 312 -23.95 -14.05 -18.11
C GLY A 312 -23.75 -14.26 -19.62
N THR A 313 -23.96 -15.52 -20.09
CA THR A 313 -23.87 -15.88 -21.51
C THR A 313 -24.83 -15.12 -22.41
N THR A 314 -25.91 -14.59 -21.84
CA THR A 314 -26.91 -13.75 -22.55
C THR A 314 -26.49 -12.28 -22.65
N GLY A 315 -25.32 -11.89 -22.11
CA GLY A 315 -24.91 -10.50 -22.02
C GLY A 315 -25.61 -9.69 -20.92
N ILE A 316 -26.45 -10.33 -20.11
CA ILE A 316 -27.12 -9.73 -18.96
C ILE A 316 -26.42 -10.19 -17.67
N PRO A 317 -26.23 -9.31 -16.69
CA PRO A 317 -25.68 -9.72 -15.41
C PRO A 317 -26.55 -10.81 -14.75
N THR A 318 -25.95 -11.95 -14.42
CA THR A 318 -26.63 -13.02 -13.67
C THR A 318 -26.80 -12.67 -12.19
N PHE A 319 -25.95 -11.77 -11.72
CA PHE A 319 -25.92 -11.21 -10.38
C PHE A 319 -25.11 -9.92 -10.39
N ASN A 320 -25.69 -8.81 -9.99
CA ASN A 320 -25.02 -7.50 -9.99
C ASN A 320 -23.81 -7.42 -9.04
N ALA A 321 -23.70 -8.38 -8.09
CA ALA A 321 -22.61 -8.46 -7.14
C ALA A 321 -22.22 -7.09 -6.53
N PRO A 322 -23.20 -6.38 -5.91
CA PRO A 322 -22.98 -5.03 -5.42
C PRO A 322 -21.91 -4.99 -4.35
N SER A 323 -20.93 -4.12 -4.53
CA SER A 323 -19.88 -3.86 -3.55
C SER A 323 -20.06 -2.46 -2.98
N SER A 324 -19.78 -2.29 -1.70
CA SER A 324 -19.84 -0.97 -1.05
C SER A 324 -18.83 -0.87 0.06
N GLY A 325 -18.32 0.35 0.26
CA GLY A 325 -17.40 0.64 1.34
C GLY A 325 -17.55 2.07 1.84
N TYR A 326 -17.18 2.29 3.09
CA TYR A 326 -17.07 3.62 3.64
C TYR A 326 -15.86 3.74 4.56
N ALA A 327 -15.37 4.95 4.69
CA ALA A 327 -14.30 5.25 5.62
C ALA A 327 -14.53 6.60 6.30
N ALA A 328 -14.02 6.69 7.53
CA ALA A 328 -13.98 7.92 8.30
C ALA A 328 -12.58 8.10 8.90
N HIS A 329 -12.08 9.33 8.86
CA HIS A 329 -10.84 9.71 9.52
C HIS A 329 -11.03 11.01 10.27
N ALA A 330 -10.69 11.01 11.54
CA ALA A 330 -10.69 12.20 12.38
C ALA A 330 -9.31 12.36 13.02
N LYS A 331 -8.76 13.57 13.02
CA LYS A 331 -7.47 13.86 13.65
C LYS A 331 -7.49 15.24 14.29
N VAL A 332 -7.00 15.32 15.52
CA VAL A 332 -6.78 16.58 16.25
C VAL A 332 -5.30 16.76 16.46
N LEU A 333 -4.81 17.94 16.17
CA LEU A 333 -3.43 18.37 16.36
C LEU A 333 -3.39 19.49 17.40
N LYS A 334 -2.49 19.34 18.37
CA LYS A 334 -2.05 20.40 19.27
C LYS A 334 -0.60 20.71 18.98
N GLN A 335 -0.33 21.95 18.60
CA GLN A 335 1.03 22.47 18.45
C GLN A 335 1.39 23.30 19.68
N PHE A 336 2.57 23.14 20.19
CA PHE A 336 3.15 23.91 21.30
C PHE A 336 4.58 24.38 20.93
N SER A 337 5.23 25.15 21.79
CA SER A 337 6.48 25.84 21.45
C SER A 337 7.64 24.95 21.07
N ASN A 338 7.69 23.72 21.59
CA ASN A 338 8.79 22.78 21.37
C ASN A 338 8.32 21.45 20.77
N GLY A 339 7.14 21.40 20.16
CA GLY A 339 6.67 20.17 19.55
C GLY A 339 5.19 20.13 19.21
N SER A 340 4.70 18.94 18.97
CA SER A 340 3.29 18.70 18.64
C SER A 340 2.79 17.37 19.20
N LEU A 341 1.51 17.32 19.49
CA LEU A 341 0.77 16.11 19.83
C LEU A 341 -0.43 15.98 18.90
N SER A 342 -0.60 14.83 18.28
CA SER A 342 -1.83 14.55 17.54
C SER A 342 -2.46 13.25 18.00
N ILE A 343 -3.79 13.20 17.92
CA ILE A 343 -4.59 12.01 18.15
C ILE A 343 -5.45 11.81 16.92
N GLY A 344 -5.41 10.62 16.33
CA GLY A 344 -6.14 10.26 15.14
C GLY A 344 -6.94 8.96 15.32
N TYR A 345 -8.06 8.88 14.64
CA TYR A 345 -8.88 7.68 14.51
C TYR A 345 -9.26 7.45 13.05
N TYR A 346 -9.03 6.25 12.58
CA TYR A 346 -9.45 5.79 11.27
C TYR A 346 -10.41 4.60 11.41
N HIS A 347 -11.47 4.61 10.63
CA HIS A 347 -12.39 3.49 10.45
C HIS A 347 -12.63 3.26 8.97
N GLY A 348 -12.38 2.06 8.48
CA GLY A 348 -12.70 1.62 7.13
C GLY A 348 -13.49 0.33 7.15
N ARG A 349 -14.59 0.26 6.40
CA ARG A 349 -15.40 -0.95 6.25
C ARG A 349 -15.78 -1.13 4.78
N ASN A 350 -15.71 -2.38 4.34
CA ASN A 350 -16.06 -2.76 2.97
C ASN A 350 -16.86 -4.06 2.96
N THR A 351 -17.79 -4.16 2.02
CA THR A 351 -18.50 -5.39 1.65
C THR A 351 -18.37 -5.57 0.15
N GLU A 352 -17.79 -6.68 -0.27
CA GLU A 352 -17.61 -7.01 -1.67
C GLU A 352 -18.14 -8.39 -1.99
N PHE A 353 -18.55 -8.59 -3.25
CA PHE A 353 -18.77 -9.90 -3.81
C PHE A 353 -17.61 -10.21 -4.75
N ARG A 354 -16.82 -11.19 -4.38
CA ARG A 354 -15.66 -11.58 -5.15
C ARG A 354 -16.08 -12.30 -6.42
N PRO A 355 -15.76 -11.80 -7.63
CA PRO A 355 -15.99 -12.54 -8.86
C PRO A 355 -15.15 -13.83 -8.87
N ASN A 356 -15.58 -14.79 -9.67
CA ASN A 356 -14.86 -16.04 -9.81
C ASN A 356 -13.97 -16.02 -11.03
N PHE A 357 -12.83 -16.69 -10.90
CA PHE A 357 -12.03 -17.07 -12.04
C PHE A 357 -12.84 -18.03 -12.89
N ILE A 358 -12.73 -17.90 -14.20
CA ILE A 358 -13.37 -18.75 -15.19
C ILE A 358 -12.33 -19.41 -16.07
N PRO A 359 -12.60 -20.61 -16.64
CA PRO A 359 -11.68 -21.24 -17.56
C PRO A 359 -11.39 -20.36 -18.77
N LEU A 360 -10.13 -20.29 -19.18
CA LEU A 360 -9.71 -19.60 -20.41
C LEU A 360 -10.28 -20.28 -21.65
N ALA A 361 -10.15 -21.60 -21.70
CA ALA A 361 -10.62 -22.46 -22.80
C ALA A 361 -11.64 -23.49 -22.28
N PRO A 362 -12.48 -24.06 -23.15
CA PRO A 362 -13.41 -25.09 -22.76
C PRO A 362 -12.73 -26.26 -22.04
N ILE A 363 -13.34 -26.66 -20.91
CA ILE A 363 -12.92 -27.87 -20.22
C ILE A 363 -13.44 -29.07 -21.01
N THR A 364 -12.56 -29.90 -21.53
CA THR A 364 -12.93 -31.10 -22.26
C THR A 364 -12.33 -32.34 -21.61
N PRO A 365 -12.97 -33.52 -21.76
CA PRO A 365 -12.39 -34.78 -21.32
C PRO A 365 -10.97 -35.02 -21.83
N ALA A 366 -10.69 -34.63 -23.07
CA ALA A 366 -9.39 -34.77 -23.68
C ALA A 366 -8.30 -33.84 -23.10
N SER A 367 -8.69 -32.71 -22.54
CA SER A 367 -7.73 -31.78 -21.91
C SER A 367 -7.14 -32.29 -20.59
N ASN A 368 -7.64 -33.40 -20.09
CA ASN A 368 -7.19 -34.03 -18.84
C ASN A 368 -6.45 -35.36 -19.01
N SER A 369 -6.02 -35.71 -20.24
CA SER A 369 -5.34 -36.96 -20.50
C SER A 369 -4.05 -37.24 -19.71
N ASN A 370 -3.47 -36.20 -19.09
CA ASN A 370 -2.23 -36.30 -18.33
C ASN A 370 -2.41 -36.76 -16.86
N TYR A 371 -3.64 -36.84 -16.37
CA TYR A 371 -3.90 -37.09 -14.94
C TYR A 371 -4.65 -38.41 -14.65
N GLY A 372 -4.98 -39.21 -15.67
CA GLY A 372 -5.55 -40.55 -15.49
C GLY A 372 -6.98 -40.60 -14.95
N ASP A 373 -7.60 -39.49 -14.64
CA ASP A 373 -8.96 -39.45 -14.10
C ASP A 373 -9.99 -39.46 -15.23
N ALA A 374 -10.96 -40.31 -15.14
CA ALA A 374 -12.13 -40.30 -16.02
C ALA A 374 -12.91 -39.00 -15.75
N VAL A 375 -13.03 -38.13 -16.75
CA VAL A 375 -13.87 -36.96 -16.67
C VAL A 375 -15.33 -37.42 -16.60
N THR A 376 -15.90 -37.27 -15.40
CA THR A 376 -17.34 -37.38 -15.24
C THR A 376 -17.96 -36.01 -15.53
N THR A 377 -18.86 -35.96 -16.51
CA THR A 377 -19.62 -34.76 -16.85
C THR A 377 -20.71 -34.44 -15.80
N THR A 378 -20.94 -35.35 -14.86
CA THR A 378 -21.85 -35.17 -13.75
C THR A 378 -21.26 -34.19 -12.74
N GLY A 379 -21.89 -33.03 -12.57
CA GLY A 379 -21.50 -32.03 -11.62
C GLY A 379 -20.87 -30.74 -12.19
N LEU A 380 -20.65 -30.67 -13.51
CA LEU A 380 -20.30 -29.42 -14.19
C LEU A 380 -21.50 -28.47 -14.23
N TYR A 381 -21.27 -27.22 -13.92
CA TYR A 381 -22.31 -26.18 -13.99
C TYR A 381 -22.12 -25.29 -15.21
N GLY A 382 -23.19 -25.02 -15.91
CA GLY A 382 -23.23 -23.94 -16.88
C GLY A 382 -23.23 -22.56 -16.17
N PRO A 383 -22.99 -21.48 -16.92
CA PRO A 383 -22.88 -20.13 -16.36
C PRO A 383 -24.15 -19.67 -15.63
N ASP A 384 -25.30 -20.05 -16.13
CA ASP A 384 -26.62 -19.62 -15.61
C ASP A 384 -27.37 -20.78 -14.91
N SER A 385 -26.73 -21.94 -14.70
CA SER A 385 -27.36 -23.09 -14.06
C SER A 385 -27.43 -22.95 -12.54
N GLN A 386 -28.41 -23.61 -11.96
CA GLN A 386 -28.53 -23.73 -10.50
C GLN A 386 -27.61 -24.84 -9.99
N PRO A 387 -27.21 -24.81 -8.69
CA PRO A 387 -26.46 -25.89 -8.08
C PRO A 387 -27.15 -27.25 -8.29
N GLY A 388 -26.37 -28.24 -8.66
CA GLY A 388 -26.87 -29.59 -8.90
C GLY A 388 -27.51 -29.84 -10.26
N THR A 389 -27.57 -28.84 -11.16
CA THR A 389 -28.03 -29.01 -12.53
C THR A 389 -26.86 -29.45 -13.42
N PRO A 390 -26.80 -30.71 -13.92
CA PRO A 390 -25.73 -31.16 -14.75
C PRO A 390 -25.70 -30.44 -16.10
N VAL A 391 -24.51 -30.13 -16.60
CA VAL A 391 -24.32 -29.67 -17.98
C VAL A 391 -24.49 -30.90 -18.88
N PRO A 392 -25.29 -30.84 -19.96
CA PRO A 392 -25.43 -31.94 -20.90
C PRO A 392 -24.08 -32.42 -21.47
N ALA A 393 -23.90 -33.72 -21.65
CA ALA A 393 -22.64 -34.30 -22.09
C ALA A 393 -22.11 -33.78 -23.45
N ASN A 394 -23.02 -33.24 -24.28
CA ASN A 394 -22.71 -32.64 -25.59
C ASN A 394 -22.62 -31.12 -25.56
N ALA A 395 -22.81 -30.50 -24.40
CA ALA A 395 -22.66 -29.04 -24.27
C ALA A 395 -21.18 -28.66 -24.34
N GLN A 396 -20.92 -27.51 -24.95
CA GLN A 396 -19.60 -26.87 -24.80
C GLN A 396 -19.47 -26.36 -23.38
N TYR A 397 -18.42 -26.82 -22.71
CA TYR A 397 -18.19 -26.44 -21.33
C TYR A 397 -17.87 -24.95 -21.20
N TYR A 398 -18.34 -24.38 -20.12
CA TYR A 398 -18.19 -22.98 -19.80
C TYR A 398 -16.73 -22.51 -19.80
N SER A 399 -16.46 -21.41 -20.50
CA SER A 399 -15.14 -20.76 -20.54
C SER A 399 -15.24 -19.34 -21.09
N GLN A 400 -14.17 -18.55 -21.01
CA GLN A 400 -14.14 -17.27 -21.75
C GLN A 400 -14.38 -17.45 -23.25
N ALA A 401 -13.80 -18.52 -23.83
CA ALA A 401 -13.89 -18.77 -25.26
C ALA A 401 -15.32 -19.13 -25.73
N THR A 402 -16.12 -19.78 -24.88
CA THR A 402 -17.46 -20.24 -25.25
C THR A 402 -18.59 -19.37 -24.73
N SER A 403 -18.40 -18.74 -23.56
CA SER A 403 -19.46 -18.03 -22.85
C SER A 403 -19.31 -16.52 -22.88
N GLY A 404 -18.22 -16.02 -23.46
CA GLY A 404 -17.89 -14.61 -23.55
C GLY A 404 -16.82 -14.18 -22.57
N PHE A 405 -16.02 -13.19 -22.96
CA PHE A 405 -14.83 -12.75 -22.23
C PHE A 405 -15.13 -12.31 -20.78
N TYR A 406 -16.25 -11.58 -20.57
CA TYR A 406 -16.66 -11.04 -19.27
C TYR A 406 -17.71 -11.91 -18.57
N SER A 407 -17.83 -13.18 -18.94
CA SER A 407 -18.86 -14.04 -18.37
C SER A 407 -18.60 -14.35 -16.88
N SER A 408 -19.69 -14.64 -16.16
CA SER A 408 -19.71 -14.95 -14.74
C SER A 408 -20.64 -16.11 -14.46
N LEU A 409 -20.44 -16.78 -13.34
CA LEU A 409 -21.34 -17.82 -12.85
C LEU A 409 -22.56 -17.21 -12.15
N ALA A 410 -23.68 -17.92 -12.14
CA ALA A 410 -24.88 -17.53 -11.42
C ALA A 410 -24.63 -17.47 -9.92
N LYS A 411 -25.31 -16.56 -9.22
CA LYS A 411 -25.20 -16.36 -7.76
C LYS A 411 -25.42 -17.64 -6.98
N GLY A 412 -26.40 -18.46 -7.35
CA GLY A 412 -26.72 -19.70 -6.64
C GLY A 412 -25.65 -20.77 -6.76
N VAL A 413 -24.81 -20.71 -7.79
CA VAL A 413 -23.66 -21.61 -7.99
C VAL A 413 -22.44 -21.11 -7.27
N TRP A 414 -22.25 -19.78 -7.20
CA TRP A 414 -21.00 -19.20 -6.72
C TRP A 414 -21.17 -17.88 -5.95
N PHE A 415 -21.93 -17.92 -4.89
CA PHE A 415 -21.99 -16.79 -3.97
C PHE A 415 -20.70 -16.70 -3.14
N LYS A 416 -20.08 -15.51 -3.12
CA LYS A 416 -18.82 -15.28 -2.41
C LYS A 416 -18.75 -13.83 -1.91
N GLN A 417 -19.23 -13.63 -0.67
CA GLN A 417 -19.22 -12.32 -0.03
C GLN A 417 -18.07 -12.19 0.97
N ILE A 418 -17.42 -11.05 0.94
CA ILE A 418 -16.38 -10.68 1.90
C ILE A 418 -16.75 -9.35 2.54
N LYS A 419 -16.63 -9.29 3.87
CA LYS A 419 -16.72 -8.06 4.63
C LYS A 419 -15.39 -7.84 5.32
N THR A 420 -14.82 -6.66 5.16
CA THR A 420 -13.59 -6.25 5.84
C THR A 420 -13.83 -5.02 6.68
N GLN A 421 -13.11 -4.90 7.78
CA GLN A 421 -13.11 -3.72 8.64
C GLN A 421 -11.70 -3.48 9.17
N SER A 422 -11.35 -2.23 9.31
CA SER A 422 -10.12 -1.80 9.99
C SER A 422 -10.40 -0.57 10.82
N ASP A 423 -10.04 -0.63 12.11
CA ASP A 423 -10.10 0.46 13.07
C ASP A 423 -8.70 0.75 13.56
N ILE A 424 -8.28 2.00 13.56
CA ILE A 424 -6.98 2.44 14.06
C ILE A 424 -7.17 3.67 14.92
N LEU A 425 -6.88 3.55 16.22
CA LEU A 425 -6.75 4.67 17.15
C LEU A 425 -5.27 4.90 17.42
N TYR A 426 -4.79 6.12 17.26
CA TYR A 426 -3.37 6.40 17.42
C TYR A 426 -3.09 7.79 17.99
N GLY A 427 -1.94 7.92 18.66
CA GLY A 427 -1.38 9.18 19.11
C GLY A 427 0.05 9.33 18.62
N LYS A 428 0.44 10.54 18.20
CA LYS A 428 1.80 10.87 17.78
C LYS A 428 2.28 12.10 18.54
N LEU A 429 3.48 11.99 19.10
CA LEU A 429 4.18 13.04 19.82
C LEU A 429 5.52 13.30 19.14
N THR A 430 5.78 14.56 18.79
CA THR A 430 7.10 15.04 18.40
C THR A 430 7.51 16.10 19.43
N LEU A 431 8.68 15.96 20.03
CA LEU A 431 9.16 16.84 21.08
C LEU A 431 10.64 17.18 20.88
N ALA A 432 10.94 18.46 20.69
CA ALA A 432 12.30 18.96 20.77
C ALA A 432 12.70 19.09 22.26
N ILE A 433 13.45 18.10 22.76
CA ILE A 433 13.97 18.08 24.13
C ILE A 433 15.03 19.17 24.30
N SER A 434 15.84 19.37 23.26
CA SER A 434 16.84 20.42 23.13
C SER A 434 17.01 20.79 21.65
N PRO A 435 17.75 21.85 21.29
CA PRO A 435 18.02 22.18 19.89
C PRO A 435 18.72 21.08 19.06
N ARG A 436 19.25 20.07 19.73
CA ARG A 436 19.97 18.95 19.10
C ARG A 436 19.31 17.59 19.29
N VAL A 437 18.22 17.54 20.06
CA VAL A 437 17.60 16.26 20.44
C VAL A 437 16.11 16.35 20.18
N ILE A 438 15.63 15.52 19.24
CA ILE A 438 14.22 15.38 18.91
C ILE A 438 13.77 13.98 19.32
N LEU A 439 12.66 13.89 20.01
CA LEU A 439 11.96 12.67 20.37
C LEU A 439 10.69 12.56 19.53
N ASP A 440 10.54 11.46 18.82
CA ASP A 440 9.32 11.07 18.15
C ASP A 440 8.77 9.79 18.78
N SER A 441 7.47 9.81 19.05
CA SER A 441 6.78 8.63 19.61
C SER A 441 5.39 8.51 19.01
N SER A 442 5.03 7.28 18.61
CA SER A 442 3.68 6.94 18.18
C SER A 442 3.19 5.69 18.90
N SER A 443 1.95 5.76 19.38
CA SER A 443 1.28 4.62 20.02
C SER A 443 -0.03 4.38 19.32
N TRP A 444 -0.43 3.11 19.19
CA TRP A 444 -1.66 2.77 18.50
C TRP A 444 -2.34 1.52 19.08
N TYR A 445 -3.63 1.45 18.80
CA TYR A 445 -4.45 0.25 18.85
C TYR A 445 -5.08 0.05 17.48
N ARG A 446 -5.00 -1.17 16.93
CA ARG A 446 -5.64 -1.55 15.68
C ARG A 446 -6.53 -2.77 15.91
N HIS A 447 -7.73 -2.72 15.33
CA HIS A 447 -8.61 -3.87 15.16
C HIS A 447 -8.79 -4.15 13.66
N GLY A 448 -8.62 -5.40 13.24
CA GLY A 448 -8.87 -5.87 11.88
C GLY A 448 -9.82 -7.05 11.89
N TYR A 449 -10.75 -7.05 10.94
CA TYR A 449 -11.77 -8.07 10.83
C TYR A 449 -12.03 -8.40 9.36
N ARG A 450 -12.29 -9.68 9.08
CA ARG A 450 -12.66 -10.15 7.75
C ARG A 450 -13.65 -11.33 7.86
N LEU A 451 -14.89 -11.11 7.47
CA LEU A 451 -15.86 -12.18 7.33
C LEU A 451 -15.92 -12.63 5.86
N HIS A 452 -15.82 -13.92 5.62
CA HIS A 452 -15.93 -14.52 4.32
C HIS A 452 -17.05 -15.59 4.33
N ASN A 453 -18.17 -15.26 3.70
CA ASN A 453 -19.26 -16.19 3.49
C ASN A 453 -19.29 -16.61 2.03
N ARG A 454 -19.32 -17.90 1.75
CA ARG A 454 -19.49 -18.39 0.39
C ARG A 454 -20.33 -19.65 0.30
N VAL A 455 -21.03 -19.77 -0.82
CA VAL A 455 -21.52 -21.03 -1.33
C VAL A 455 -20.48 -21.51 -2.32
N SER A 456 -20.00 -22.72 -2.20
CA SER A 456 -18.92 -23.20 -3.04
C SER A 456 -19.01 -24.70 -3.25
N ASN A 457 -18.86 -25.09 -4.48
CA ASN A 457 -18.72 -26.46 -4.91
C ASN A 457 -17.30 -27.00 -4.70
N TYR A 458 -16.54 -26.35 -3.84
CA TYR A 458 -15.10 -26.50 -3.68
C TYR A 458 -14.67 -27.86 -3.10
N TYR A 459 -15.61 -28.64 -2.53
CA TYR A 459 -15.24 -29.75 -1.66
C TYR A 459 -15.70 -31.12 -2.14
N GLY A 460 -15.89 -31.29 -3.44
CA GLY A 460 -16.33 -32.54 -4.02
C GLY A 460 -17.85 -32.74 -3.98
N GLN A 461 -18.31 -33.86 -4.49
CA GLN A 461 -19.75 -34.12 -4.69
C GLN A 461 -20.60 -34.10 -3.40
N ALA A 462 -20.03 -34.48 -2.25
CA ALA A 462 -20.74 -34.46 -0.97
C ALA A 462 -21.07 -33.05 -0.48
N TYR A 463 -20.39 -32.03 -0.99
CA TYR A 463 -20.49 -30.65 -0.55
C TYR A 463 -20.90 -29.68 -1.66
N THR A 464 -21.54 -30.19 -2.72
CA THR A 464 -21.94 -29.42 -3.90
C THR A 464 -22.82 -28.20 -3.60
N GLN A 465 -23.30 -28.03 -2.40
CA GLN A 465 -24.07 -26.89 -1.91
C GLN A 465 -23.59 -26.46 -0.53
N GLY A 466 -22.31 -26.70 -0.20
CA GLY A 466 -21.75 -26.36 1.09
C GLY A 466 -21.59 -24.86 1.26
N TYR A 467 -21.81 -24.40 2.47
CA TYR A 467 -21.49 -23.04 2.93
C TYR A 467 -20.15 -23.07 3.64
N GLU A 468 -19.32 -22.07 3.36
CA GLU A 468 -18.15 -21.78 4.18
C GLU A 468 -18.40 -20.47 4.91
N TRP A 469 -18.20 -20.51 6.21
CA TRP A 469 -18.08 -19.37 7.08
C TRP A 469 -16.63 -19.28 7.56
N TYR A 470 -16.00 -18.13 7.37
CA TYR A 470 -14.62 -17.90 7.72
C TYR A 470 -14.48 -16.48 8.29
N ASP A 471 -14.07 -16.35 9.56
CA ASP A 471 -14.20 -15.13 10.36
C ASP A 471 -12.90 -14.75 11.09
N PRO A 472 -11.80 -14.48 10.36
CA PRO A 472 -10.56 -14.06 10.99
C PRO A 472 -10.67 -12.64 11.54
N ALA A 473 -10.11 -12.44 12.73
CA ALA A 473 -10.01 -11.15 13.39
C ALA A 473 -8.66 -10.99 14.07
N SER A 474 -8.17 -9.76 14.13
CA SER A 474 -6.90 -9.43 14.77
C SER A 474 -7.00 -8.15 15.59
N ASN A 475 -6.30 -8.11 16.72
CA ASN A 475 -6.07 -6.91 17.51
C ASN A 475 -4.58 -6.71 17.67
N THR A 476 -4.14 -5.47 17.58
CA THR A 476 -2.73 -5.12 17.75
C THR A 476 -2.62 -3.83 18.56
N ILE A 477 -1.76 -3.83 19.55
CA ILE A 477 -1.32 -2.64 20.27
C ILE A 477 0.17 -2.48 20.04
N GLY A 478 0.63 -1.25 19.87
CA GLY A 478 2.05 -1.00 19.68
C GLY A 478 2.47 0.41 20.04
N ASN A 479 3.77 0.56 20.17
CA ASN A 479 4.45 1.84 20.31
C ASN A 479 5.74 1.82 19.50
N ASN A 480 6.02 2.91 18.80
CA ASN A 480 7.29 3.19 18.13
C ASN A 480 7.84 4.49 18.70
N THR A 481 9.06 4.48 19.20
CA THR A 481 9.72 5.64 19.77
C THR A 481 11.16 5.72 19.28
N SER A 482 11.57 6.89 18.83
CA SER A 482 12.94 7.17 18.41
C SER A 482 13.42 8.52 18.91
N MET A 483 14.72 8.65 19.03
CA MET A 483 15.38 9.90 19.42
C MET A 483 16.51 10.19 18.43
N ALA A 484 16.41 11.33 17.76
CA ALA A 484 17.44 11.84 16.87
C ALA A 484 18.32 12.87 17.61
N ILE A 485 19.64 12.67 17.55
CA ILE A 485 20.67 13.49 18.18
C ILE A 485 21.56 14.08 17.09
N THR A 486 21.49 15.40 16.88
CA THR A 486 22.24 16.09 15.84
C THR A 486 23.55 16.67 16.39
N ALA A 487 24.64 16.33 15.71
CA ALA A 487 26.00 16.87 15.90
C ALA A 487 26.47 17.54 14.58
N PRO A 488 27.61 18.26 14.53
CA PRO A 488 28.01 19.02 13.35
C PRO A 488 28.06 18.28 12.02
N HIS A 489 28.40 16.99 12.06
CA HIS A 489 28.52 16.13 10.86
C HIS A 489 27.73 14.83 10.97
N ASN A 490 26.98 14.63 12.06
CA ASN A 490 26.30 13.39 12.37
C ASN A 490 24.87 13.65 12.83
N THR A 491 23.96 12.75 12.47
CA THR A 491 22.67 12.64 13.11
C THR A 491 22.47 11.20 13.52
N ILE A 492 22.64 10.93 14.81
CA ILE A 492 22.46 9.60 15.37
C ILE A 492 20.98 9.44 15.76
N THR A 493 20.33 8.42 15.22
CA THR A 493 18.97 8.03 15.59
C THR A 493 19.00 6.69 16.31
N ILE A 494 18.46 6.68 17.52
CA ILE A 494 18.29 5.46 18.32
C ILE A 494 16.81 5.30 18.59
N GLY A 495 16.29 4.09 18.39
CA GLY A 495 14.87 3.88 18.60
C GLY A 495 14.46 2.42 18.51
N GLY A 496 13.16 2.24 18.51
CA GLY A 496 12.60 0.93 18.35
C GLY A 496 11.10 0.92 18.49
N TYR A 497 10.50 -0.19 18.11
CA TYR A 497 9.09 -0.42 18.35
C TYR A 497 8.87 -1.76 19.07
N TRP A 498 7.76 -1.81 19.77
CA TRP A 498 7.18 -3.01 20.31
C TRP A 498 5.72 -3.11 19.86
N MET A 499 5.32 -4.33 19.50
CA MET A 499 3.94 -4.64 19.11
C MET A 499 3.53 -5.95 19.77
N HIS A 500 2.30 -5.98 20.26
CA HIS A 500 1.64 -7.19 20.73
C HIS A 500 0.30 -7.34 20.01
N GLY A 501 -0.02 -8.54 19.56
CA GLY A 501 -1.29 -8.79 18.90
C GLY A 501 -1.77 -10.21 18.99
N GLY A 502 -3.09 -10.35 18.96
CA GLY A 502 -3.80 -11.62 18.85
C GLY A 502 -4.46 -11.74 17.48
N TYR A 503 -4.45 -12.94 16.93
CA TYR A 503 -5.11 -13.31 15.69
C TYR A 503 -5.95 -14.55 15.92
N ARG A 504 -7.20 -14.51 15.50
CA ARG A 504 -8.16 -15.62 15.55
C ARG A 504 -8.60 -15.99 14.14
N ASN A 505 -8.71 -17.29 13.85
CA ASN A 505 -8.89 -17.80 12.48
C ASN A 505 -9.90 -18.95 12.39
N PRO A 506 -11.18 -18.81 12.79
CA PRO A 506 -12.17 -19.87 12.73
C PRO A 506 -12.73 -20.04 11.32
N VAL A 507 -12.85 -21.30 10.89
CA VAL A 507 -13.46 -21.74 9.64
C VAL A 507 -14.47 -22.85 9.92
N ALA A 508 -15.68 -22.74 9.39
CA ALA A 508 -16.69 -23.79 9.38
C ALA A 508 -17.20 -24.05 7.96
N VAL A 509 -17.31 -25.32 7.58
CA VAL A 509 -17.95 -25.76 6.34
C VAL A 509 -19.12 -26.65 6.67
N PHE A 510 -20.30 -26.29 6.22
CA PHE A 510 -21.54 -26.97 6.55
C PHE A 510 -22.53 -26.97 5.39
N ASN A 511 -23.46 -27.93 5.43
CA ASN A 511 -24.55 -28.03 4.46
C ASN A 511 -25.84 -28.39 5.20
N PRO A 512 -26.80 -27.43 5.36
CA PRO A 512 -28.06 -27.71 6.04
C PRO A 512 -28.88 -28.85 5.41
N ALA A 513 -28.75 -29.03 4.10
CA ALA A 513 -29.43 -30.13 3.40
C ALA A 513 -28.90 -31.53 3.78
N LEU A 514 -27.69 -31.58 4.35
CA LEU A 514 -27.05 -32.80 4.86
C LEU A 514 -27.07 -32.88 6.40
N GLY A 515 -27.84 -32.00 7.04
CA GLY A 515 -27.99 -32.02 8.51
C GLY A 515 -26.85 -31.37 9.28
N THR A 516 -25.96 -30.60 8.64
CA THR A 516 -24.89 -29.87 9.30
C THR A 516 -25.18 -28.38 9.36
N SER A 517 -24.60 -27.67 10.34
CA SER A 517 -24.78 -26.26 10.58
C SER A 517 -23.45 -25.59 10.89
N GLN A 518 -23.43 -24.27 11.02
CA GLN A 518 -22.25 -23.54 11.44
C GLN A 518 -21.74 -24.00 12.83
N ASP A 519 -22.63 -24.29 13.75
CA ASP A 519 -22.28 -24.73 15.11
C ASP A 519 -21.93 -26.23 15.18
N ASN A 520 -22.40 -27.03 14.23
CA ASN A 520 -22.04 -28.44 14.05
C ASN A 520 -21.65 -28.69 12.61
N PRO A 521 -20.47 -28.21 12.18
CA PRO A 521 -20.03 -28.26 10.80
C PRO A 521 -19.60 -29.68 10.38
N ALA A 522 -19.68 -29.92 9.07
CA ALA A 522 -19.11 -31.10 8.45
C ALA A 522 -17.59 -31.10 8.47
N PHE A 523 -17.02 -29.93 8.65
CA PHE A 523 -15.61 -29.68 8.65
C PHE A 523 -15.34 -28.33 9.34
N PHE A 524 -14.35 -28.27 10.22
CA PHE A 524 -13.91 -27.02 10.84
C PHE A 524 -12.42 -27.03 11.15
N ASN A 525 -11.88 -25.85 11.34
CA ASN A 525 -10.62 -25.60 12.00
C ASN A 525 -10.67 -24.22 12.66
N ALA A 526 -9.95 -24.05 13.74
CA ALA A 526 -9.72 -22.75 14.33
C ALA A 526 -8.37 -22.74 15.05
N ASP A 527 -7.72 -21.60 14.96
CA ASP A 527 -6.49 -21.33 15.69
C ASP A 527 -6.50 -19.92 16.29
N HIS A 528 -5.80 -19.78 17.39
CA HIS A 528 -5.46 -18.48 17.97
C HIS A 528 -3.96 -18.34 18.02
N MET A 529 -3.45 -17.19 17.62
CA MET A 529 -2.05 -16.85 17.71
C MET A 529 -1.86 -15.56 18.46
N TYR A 530 -0.87 -15.55 19.34
CA TYR A 530 -0.38 -14.33 19.99
C TYR A 530 1.04 -14.07 19.53
N ASN A 531 1.29 -12.82 19.14
CA ASN A 531 2.58 -12.41 18.62
C ASN A 531 3.12 -11.22 19.39
N ASP A 532 4.39 -11.29 19.77
CA ASP A 532 5.16 -10.16 20.26
C ASP A 532 6.29 -9.86 19.28
N TYR A 533 6.35 -8.63 18.80
CA TYR A 533 7.45 -8.15 17.96
C TYR A 533 8.18 -7.02 18.68
N GLY A 534 9.47 -7.17 18.75
CA GLY A 534 10.39 -6.16 19.26
C GLY A 534 11.43 -5.79 18.20
N PHE A 535 11.69 -4.52 18.06
CA PHE A 535 12.67 -3.98 17.14
C PHE A 535 13.44 -2.87 17.83
N LEU A 536 14.76 -3.02 17.92
CA LEU A 536 15.66 -1.98 18.44
C LEU A 536 16.68 -1.65 17.38
N PHE A 537 16.96 -0.37 17.17
CA PHE A 537 17.90 0.06 16.16
C PHE A 537 18.75 1.24 16.60
N VAL A 538 19.88 1.34 15.92
CA VAL A 538 20.73 2.53 15.88
C VAL A 538 21.13 2.77 14.43
N GLN A 539 21.10 4.03 14.02
CA GLN A 539 21.65 4.47 12.73
C GLN A 539 22.37 5.80 12.93
N ASP A 540 23.38 6.06 12.11
CA ASP A 540 24.09 7.32 12.08
C ASP A 540 24.12 7.86 10.66
N ARG A 541 23.58 9.04 10.45
CA ARG A 541 23.77 9.78 9.22
C ARG A 541 25.04 10.60 9.34
N VAL A 542 26.04 10.28 8.52
CA VAL A 542 27.34 10.96 8.47
C VAL A 542 27.41 11.84 7.24
N ASP A 543 27.46 13.16 7.44
CA ASP A 543 27.55 14.17 6.39
C ASP A 543 29.03 14.55 6.15
N LEU A 544 29.58 14.18 5.00
CA LEU A 544 30.96 14.41 4.60
C LEU A 544 31.05 15.37 3.41
N PHE A 545 32.17 16.09 3.30
CA PHE A 545 32.48 17.00 2.18
C PHE A 545 31.36 18.01 1.91
N ASN A 546 30.89 18.69 2.95
CA ASN A 546 29.76 19.63 2.90
C ASN A 546 28.49 18.97 2.32
N LYS A 547 28.14 17.78 2.83
CA LYS A 547 26.98 16.99 2.41
C LYS A 547 27.04 16.47 0.95
N ARG A 548 28.22 16.50 0.32
CA ARG A 548 28.39 15.86 -1.00
C ARG A 548 28.40 14.33 -0.89
N LEU A 549 28.85 13.80 0.25
CA LEU A 549 28.78 12.38 0.54
C LEU A 549 28.02 12.22 1.87
N ILE A 550 26.95 11.45 1.82
CA ILE A 550 26.17 11.04 2.99
C ILE A 550 26.29 9.54 3.10
N ILE A 551 26.67 9.04 4.26
CA ILE A 551 26.72 7.60 4.56
C ILE A 551 25.82 7.36 5.76
N THR A 552 24.97 6.33 5.69
CA THR A 552 24.04 5.99 6.76
C THR A 552 24.21 4.53 7.18
N PRO A 553 25.25 4.20 7.97
CA PRO A 553 25.35 2.91 8.61
C PRO A 553 24.25 2.75 9.66
N GLY A 554 23.74 1.54 9.79
CA GLY A 554 22.74 1.21 10.78
C GLY A 554 22.71 -0.28 11.11
N ALA A 555 22.16 -0.58 12.26
CA ALA A 555 21.94 -1.95 12.69
C ALA A 555 20.68 -2.04 13.53
N ALA A 556 20.03 -3.19 13.46
CA ALA A 556 18.87 -3.48 14.28
C ALA A 556 18.89 -4.90 14.82
N GLU A 557 18.19 -5.09 15.92
CA GLU A 557 17.85 -6.38 16.49
C GLU A 557 16.35 -6.59 16.34
N GLN A 558 15.95 -7.74 15.76
CA GLN A 558 14.54 -8.10 15.53
C GLN A 558 14.17 -9.30 16.38
N LEU A 559 13.19 -9.13 17.25
CA LEU A 559 12.62 -10.20 18.08
C LEU A 559 11.22 -10.55 17.56
N PHE A 560 11.02 -11.83 17.28
CA PHE A 560 9.70 -12.40 16.97
C PHE A 560 9.39 -13.50 17.97
N ARG A 561 8.21 -13.42 18.58
CA ARG A 561 7.66 -14.47 19.42
C ARG A 561 6.27 -14.80 18.91
N THR A 562 6.00 -16.09 18.72
CA THR A 562 4.67 -16.58 18.33
C THR A 562 4.27 -17.71 19.27
N ASP A 563 3.10 -17.58 19.86
CA ASP A 563 2.38 -18.62 20.59
C ASP A 563 1.17 -19.03 19.74
N TYR A 564 1.13 -20.28 19.29
CA TYR A 564 0.06 -20.87 18.49
C TYR A 564 -0.76 -21.82 19.34
N PHE A 565 -2.08 -21.70 19.27
CA PHE A 565 -3.03 -22.55 19.98
C PHE A 565 -4.06 -23.09 19.00
N ASN A 566 -4.27 -24.42 19.03
CA ASN A 566 -5.40 -25.04 18.35
C ASN A 566 -6.64 -24.81 19.20
N THR A 567 -7.61 -24.07 18.65
CA THR A 567 -8.86 -23.73 19.36
C THR A 567 -10.10 -24.33 18.72
N GLY A 568 -9.94 -25.30 17.81
CA GLY A 568 -11.03 -25.90 17.04
C GLY A 568 -12.22 -26.28 17.90
N LEU A 569 -12.03 -27.11 18.92
CA LEU A 569 -13.10 -27.53 19.84
C LEU A 569 -13.54 -26.45 20.83
N THR A 570 -12.75 -25.42 21.06
CA THR A 570 -13.13 -24.24 21.86
C THR A 570 -14.06 -23.32 21.10
N ASP A 571 -13.72 -23.03 19.82
CA ASP A 571 -14.54 -22.18 18.97
C ASP A 571 -15.79 -22.88 18.43
N PHE A 572 -15.77 -24.22 18.32
CA PHE A 572 -16.88 -25.06 17.87
C PHE A 572 -17.24 -26.16 18.90
N PRO A 573 -17.74 -25.79 20.07
CA PRO A 573 -17.94 -26.76 21.18
C PRO A 573 -19.03 -27.84 20.92
N ASN A 574 -19.92 -27.58 19.95
CA ASN A 574 -20.99 -28.54 19.58
C ASN A 574 -20.60 -29.37 18.33
N ALA A 575 -19.43 -29.14 17.76
CA ALA A 575 -18.99 -29.88 16.59
C ALA A 575 -18.55 -31.30 16.95
N ASN A 576 -18.70 -32.23 15.98
CA ASN A 576 -18.10 -33.55 16.09
C ASN A 576 -16.56 -33.43 16.05
N PRO A 577 -15.82 -33.85 17.09
CA PRO A 577 -14.36 -33.77 17.10
C PRO A 577 -13.67 -34.45 15.91
N ALA A 578 -14.29 -35.48 15.30
CA ALA A 578 -13.78 -36.14 14.13
C ALA A 578 -13.78 -35.27 12.88
N ASN A 579 -14.52 -34.18 12.88
CA ASN A 579 -14.58 -33.17 11.80
C ASN A 579 -13.56 -32.04 11.94
N ASP A 580 -12.78 -32.02 13.02
CA ASP A 580 -11.68 -31.08 13.21
C ASP A 580 -10.55 -31.42 12.22
N ASN A 581 -10.24 -30.44 11.35
CA ASN A 581 -9.16 -30.62 10.38
C ASN A 581 -7.83 -30.02 10.88
N GLU A 582 -7.85 -29.25 11.96
CA GLU A 582 -6.66 -28.67 12.55
C GLU A 582 -6.15 -29.63 13.64
N LEU A 583 -5.21 -30.48 13.28
CA LEU A 583 -4.61 -31.44 14.21
C LEU A 583 -3.24 -30.96 14.73
N ALA A 584 -2.85 -29.72 14.43
CA ALA A 584 -1.59 -29.18 14.91
C ALA A 584 -1.62 -29.00 16.43
N PRO A 585 -0.61 -29.48 17.17
CA PRO A 585 -0.52 -29.21 18.60
C PRO A 585 -0.18 -27.74 18.84
N ASP A 586 -0.46 -27.27 20.05
CA ASP A 586 0.01 -25.97 20.53
C ASP A 586 1.52 -25.86 20.36
N ALA A 587 1.95 -24.67 19.99
CA ALA A 587 3.35 -24.45 19.62
C ALA A 587 3.83 -23.07 20.06
N HIS A 588 5.13 -23.01 20.35
CA HIS A 588 5.81 -21.78 20.72
C HIS A 588 7.11 -21.64 19.93
N LYS A 589 7.38 -20.45 19.37
CA LYS A 589 8.61 -20.18 18.63
C LYS A 589 9.09 -18.75 18.83
N ASN A 590 10.40 -18.62 19.02
CA ASN A 590 11.08 -17.34 19.12
C ASN A 590 12.18 -17.26 18.09
N PHE A 591 12.39 -16.05 17.54
CA PHE A 591 13.54 -15.71 16.70
C PHE A 591 14.15 -14.41 17.24
N LEU A 592 15.49 -14.34 17.24
CA LEU A 592 16.23 -13.14 17.53
C LEU A 592 17.26 -12.98 16.41
N GLU A 593 17.13 -11.93 15.62
CA GLU A 593 17.85 -11.79 14.35
C GLU A 593 18.52 -10.42 14.25
N PHE A 594 19.80 -10.42 13.86
CA PHE A 594 20.57 -9.20 13.65
C PHE A 594 20.46 -8.71 12.21
N ALA A 595 20.09 -7.46 12.04
CA ALA A 595 19.71 -6.86 10.76
C ALA A 595 20.53 -5.58 10.45
N PRO A 596 21.76 -5.72 9.92
CA PRO A 596 22.61 -4.59 9.54
C PRO A 596 22.11 -3.92 8.26
N SER A 597 22.50 -2.66 8.08
CA SER A 597 22.30 -1.89 6.85
C SER A 597 23.34 -0.80 6.68
N VAL A 598 23.56 -0.41 5.43
CA VAL A 598 24.35 0.79 5.10
C VAL A 598 23.81 1.40 3.81
N GLY A 599 23.52 2.69 3.86
CA GLY A 599 23.18 3.49 2.70
C GLY A 599 24.30 4.49 2.38
N ALA A 600 24.44 4.88 1.14
CA ALA A 600 25.34 5.93 0.70
C ALA A 600 24.73 6.75 -0.42
N GLN A 601 24.93 8.06 -0.36
CA GLN A 601 24.55 9.01 -1.40
C GLN A 601 25.71 9.95 -1.71
N PHE A 602 26.04 10.11 -3.00
CA PHE A 602 27.12 10.96 -3.45
C PHE A 602 26.65 11.95 -4.52
N VAL A 603 26.64 13.22 -4.20
CA VAL A 603 26.38 14.33 -5.11
C VAL A 603 27.61 14.56 -5.97
N ALA A 604 27.66 13.89 -7.12
CA ALA A 604 28.81 13.96 -8.03
C ALA A 604 28.91 15.35 -8.70
N THR A 605 27.75 15.88 -9.14
CA THR A 605 27.59 17.23 -9.68
C THR A 605 26.28 17.84 -9.17
N ASN A 606 25.99 19.08 -9.53
CA ASN A 606 24.70 19.72 -9.19
C ASN A 606 23.49 19.14 -9.96
N TRP A 607 23.70 18.18 -10.84
CA TRP A 607 22.68 17.53 -11.64
C TRP A 607 22.75 16.00 -11.60
N LEU A 608 23.79 15.41 -10.97
CA LEU A 608 23.99 13.96 -10.88
C LEU A 608 24.26 13.55 -9.43
N THR A 609 23.42 12.70 -8.90
CA THR A 609 23.59 12.04 -7.62
C THR A 609 23.66 10.53 -7.82
N LEU A 610 24.64 9.89 -7.20
CA LEU A 610 24.76 8.43 -7.11
C LEU A 610 24.23 7.98 -5.75
N HIS A 611 23.58 6.84 -5.71
CA HIS A 611 23.10 6.27 -4.45
C HIS A 611 23.26 4.75 -4.44
N GLY A 612 23.31 4.19 -3.24
CA GLY A 612 23.36 2.75 -3.06
C GLY A 612 22.98 2.37 -1.64
N ASN A 613 22.43 1.18 -1.48
CA ASN A 613 22.00 0.63 -0.21
C ASN A 613 22.27 -0.87 -0.12
N PHE A 614 22.64 -1.30 1.07
CA PHE A 614 22.65 -2.70 1.47
C PHE A 614 21.87 -2.85 2.77
N ALA A 615 20.95 -3.82 2.83
CA ALA A 615 20.21 -4.09 4.05
C ALA A 615 19.84 -5.56 4.19
N ILE A 616 19.81 -6.03 5.43
CA ILE A 616 19.27 -7.32 5.82
C ILE A 616 18.06 -7.06 6.70
N THR A 617 16.98 -7.83 6.47
CA THR A 617 15.80 -7.83 7.35
C THR A 617 15.21 -9.23 7.45
N TYR A 618 14.35 -9.42 8.44
CA TYR A 618 13.70 -10.70 8.69
C TYR A 618 12.20 -10.52 8.90
N GLN A 619 11.45 -11.59 8.64
CA GLN A 619 10.02 -11.67 8.87
C GLN A 619 9.70 -12.99 9.59
N ASN A 620 8.66 -12.97 10.42
CA ASN A 620 8.14 -14.16 11.07
C ASN A 620 7.56 -15.14 10.05
N PRO A 621 7.68 -16.47 10.22
CA PRO A 621 6.96 -17.44 9.41
C PRO A 621 5.44 -17.21 9.46
N THR A 622 4.74 -17.62 8.40
CA THR A 622 3.29 -17.44 8.30
C THR A 622 2.52 -18.37 9.25
N ASP A 623 1.24 -18.02 9.53
CA ASP A 623 0.31 -18.88 10.31
C ASP A 623 0.24 -20.31 9.78
N SER A 624 0.17 -20.46 8.47
CA SER A 624 0.12 -21.78 7.83
C SER A 624 1.37 -22.63 8.09
N ALA A 625 2.51 -22.02 8.40
CA ALA A 625 3.72 -22.73 8.76
C ALA A 625 3.61 -23.33 10.18
N PHE A 626 2.88 -22.67 11.08
CA PHE A 626 2.57 -23.20 12.41
C PHE A 626 1.47 -24.26 12.36
N GLY A 627 0.36 -23.99 11.67
CA GLY A 627 -0.75 -24.92 11.50
C GLY A 627 -0.38 -26.19 10.69
N ALA A 628 0.60 -26.12 9.78
CA ALA A 628 1.10 -27.27 9.06
C ALA A 628 1.98 -28.22 9.91
N ASN A 629 2.29 -27.87 11.13
CA ASN A 629 3.07 -28.69 12.06
C ASN A 629 2.27 -29.90 12.58
N ARG A 630 1.70 -30.66 11.68
CA ARG A 630 0.93 -31.87 11.99
C ARG A 630 1.86 -33.07 12.11
N ALA A 631 1.53 -33.98 13.00
CA ALA A 631 2.34 -35.17 13.32
C ALA A 631 2.65 -36.10 12.13
N THR A 632 1.97 -35.95 10.99
CA THR A 632 2.07 -36.82 9.83
C THR A 632 2.73 -36.24 8.57
N ASN A 633 2.80 -34.88 8.42
CA ASN A 633 3.35 -34.23 7.22
C ASN A 633 4.14 -32.95 7.55
N GLY A 634 4.52 -32.76 8.80
CA GLY A 634 4.86 -31.45 9.34
C GLY A 634 6.26 -30.96 9.05
N VAL A 635 6.34 -29.67 8.77
CA VAL A 635 7.52 -28.90 9.12
C VAL A 635 7.68 -29.00 10.63
N ASN A 636 8.78 -29.58 11.07
CA ASN A 636 9.11 -29.55 12.48
C ASN A 636 9.28 -28.08 12.92
N ILE A 637 8.48 -27.60 13.86
CA ILE A 637 8.58 -26.21 14.37
C ILE A 637 9.98 -25.86 14.81
N ALA A 638 10.75 -26.82 15.35
CA ALA A 638 12.14 -26.61 15.67
C ALA A 638 12.99 -26.18 14.45
N GLN A 639 12.62 -26.61 13.25
CA GLN A 639 13.32 -26.30 11.99
C GLN A 639 12.82 -25.02 11.31
N LEU A 640 11.71 -24.44 11.76
CA LEU A 640 11.24 -23.16 11.24
C LEU A 640 12.30 -22.08 11.46
N LYS A 641 12.56 -21.31 10.42
CA LYS A 641 13.47 -20.16 10.41
C LYS A 641 12.69 -18.92 10.01
N ALA A 642 13.13 -17.76 10.49
CA ALA A 642 12.65 -16.50 9.99
C ALA A 642 12.94 -16.38 8.48
N VAL A 643 12.01 -15.79 7.74
CA VAL A 643 12.25 -15.41 6.35
C VAL A 643 13.27 -14.29 6.34
N LYS A 644 14.29 -14.38 5.50
CA LYS A 644 15.38 -13.40 5.41
C LYS A 644 15.38 -12.74 4.04
N SER A 645 15.47 -11.41 4.00
CA SER A 645 15.79 -10.62 2.82
C SER A 645 17.21 -10.08 2.93
N GLU A 646 18.01 -10.26 1.87
CA GLU A 646 19.32 -9.66 1.65
C GLU A 646 19.20 -8.78 0.41
N ASN A 647 19.11 -7.47 0.62
CA ASN A 647 18.86 -6.48 -0.43
C ASN A 647 20.12 -5.67 -0.73
N VAL A 648 20.39 -5.47 -2.03
CA VAL A 648 21.44 -4.58 -2.55
C VAL A 648 20.82 -3.71 -3.64
N GLU A 649 21.00 -2.41 -3.53
CA GLU A 649 20.58 -1.46 -4.54
C GLU A 649 21.70 -0.50 -4.91
N GLY A 650 21.66 -0.01 -6.16
CA GLY A 650 22.56 1.04 -6.61
C GLY A 650 22.03 1.73 -7.84
N GLY A 651 22.13 3.04 -7.87
CA GLY A 651 21.52 3.82 -8.94
C GLY A 651 22.07 5.24 -9.05
N PHE A 652 21.43 5.99 -9.91
CA PHE A 652 21.74 7.40 -10.11
C PHE A 652 20.47 8.20 -10.36
N LEU A 653 20.48 9.43 -9.88
CA LEU A 653 19.48 10.45 -10.15
C LEU A 653 20.09 11.59 -10.98
N VAL A 654 19.48 11.90 -12.11
CA VAL A 654 19.74 13.09 -12.92
C VAL A 654 18.59 14.08 -12.70
N THR A 655 18.90 15.31 -12.27
CA THR A 655 17.90 16.34 -12.00
C THR A 655 17.87 17.47 -13.03
N LYS A 656 18.71 17.39 -14.07
CA LYS A 656 18.79 18.38 -15.14
C LYS A 656 19.23 17.71 -16.44
N CYS A 657 18.40 17.78 -17.46
CA CYS A 657 18.75 17.27 -18.77
C CYS A 657 19.75 18.18 -19.49
N PRO A 658 20.74 17.59 -20.18
CA PRO A 658 21.78 18.36 -20.88
C PRO A 658 21.29 19.11 -22.13
N ALA A 659 20.14 18.73 -22.68
CA ALA A 659 19.61 19.32 -23.91
C ALA A 659 18.57 20.41 -23.59
N SER A 660 18.80 21.64 -24.07
CA SER A 660 17.93 22.79 -23.81
C SER A 660 16.48 22.62 -24.30
N PHE A 661 16.25 21.78 -25.29
CA PHE A 661 14.91 21.48 -25.82
C PHE A 661 14.10 20.55 -24.96
N MET A 662 14.73 19.85 -24.00
CA MET A 662 14.04 18.93 -23.07
C MET A 662 13.42 19.66 -21.86
N GLY A 663 13.66 20.95 -21.69
CA GLY A 663 13.13 21.72 -20.54
C GLY A 663 13.60 21.19 -19.20
N GLN A 664 12.70 21.15 -18.24
CA GLN A 664 12.96 20.51 -16.94
C GLN A 664 12.79 19.00 -17.09
N CYS A 665 13.71 18.25 -16.49
CA CYS A 665 13.60 16.79 -16.47
C CYS A 665 14.25 16.20 -15.22
N SER A 666 13.79 15.02 -14.84
CA SER A 666 14.46 14.12 -13.90
C SER A 666 14.48 12.70 -14.44
N LEU A 667 15.52 11.96 -14.11
CA LEU A 667 15.66 10.55 -14.44
C LEU A 667 16.31 9.84 -13.24
N ASP A 668 15.61 8.92 -12.64
CA ASP A 668 16.16 7.96 -11.67
C ASP A 668 16.25 6.58 -12.30
N ALA A 669 17.39 5.93 -12.17
CA ALA A 669 17.57 4.55 -12.58
C ALA A 669 18.29 3.77 -11.48
N THR A 670 17.63 2.74 -10.95
CA THR A 670 18.11 1.95 -9.83
C THR A 670 18.13 0.47 -10.20
N TYR A 671 19.31 -0.14 -10.12
CA TYR A 671 19.47 -1.59 -10.09
C TYR A 671 19.17 -2.11 -8.67
N PHE A 672 18.41 -3.19 -8.59
CA PHE A 672 18.13 -3.88 -7.34
C PHE A 672 18.43 -5.38 -7.45
N HIS A 673 18.84 -5.95 -6.35
CA HIS A 673 19.04 -7.39 -6.17
C HIS A 673 18.59 -7.76 -4.75
N ASP A 674 17.51 -8.52 -4.67
CA ASP A 674 16.95 -8.98 -3.41
C ASP A 674 16.90 -10.51 -3.41
N LYS A 675 17.58 -11.11 -2.43
CA LYS A 675 17.60 -12.53 -2.19
C LYS A 675 16.75 -12.85 -0.97
N LEU A 676 15.65 -13.56 -1.19
CA LEU A 676 14.81 -14.09 -0.13
C LEU A 676 15.20 -15.53 0.20
N SER A 677 15.27 -15.85 1.47
CA SER A 677 15.61 -17.17 1.98
C SER A 677 14.61 -17.62 3.04
N ASN A 678 14.41 -18.93 3.16
CA ASN A 678 13.43 -19.55 4.07
C ASN A 678 11.99 -19.12 3.80
N VAL A 679 11.66 -18.78 2.55
CA VAL A 679 10.32 -18.38 2.16
C VAL A 679 9.37 -19.57 2.31
N ASN A 680 8.28 -19.38 3.02
CA ASN A 680 7.28 -20.41 3.22
C ASN A 680 6.35 -20.45 2.00
N VAL A 681 6.37 -21.54 1.26
CA VAL A 681 5.42 -21.82 0.18
C VAL A 681 4.36 -22.76 0.72
N VAL A 682 3.17 -22.23 0.95
CA VAL A 682 2.04 -23.03 1.41
C VAL A 682 1.37 -23.67 0.21
N THR A 683 1.34 -25.01 0.21
CA THR A 683 0.67 -25.78 -0.81
C THR A 683 -0.76 -26.05 -0.36
N GLN A 684 -1.73 -25.56 -1.12
CA GLN A 684 -3.13 -25.95 -0.90
C GLN A 684 -3.32 -27.37 -1.40
N VAL A 685 -3.52 -28.29 -0.46
CA VAL A 685 -3.93 -29.64 -0.81
C VAL A 685 -5.45 -29.64 -0.97
N GLN A 686 -5.91 -30.06 -2.12
CA GLN A 686 -7.33 -30.06 -2.49
C GLN A 686 -8.20 -31.03 -1.72
N GLN A 687 -7.63 -32.11 -1.23
CA GLN A 687 -8.32 -32.98 -0.30
C GLN A 687 -8.07 -32.42 1.11
N ARG A 688 -9.09 -31.83 1.70
CA ARG A 688 -9.02 -31.35 3.08
C ARG A 688 -8.72 -32.46 4.11
N SER A 689 -8.75 -33.72 3.73
CA SER A 689 -8.22 -34.83 4.51
C SER A 689 -6.69 -34.85 4.59
N LEU A 690 -5.99 -34.08 3.74
CA LEU A 690 -4.54 -33.97 3.81
C LEU A 690 -4.16 -32.58 4.33
N PRO A 691 -3.26 -32.50 5.31
CA PRO A 691 -2.80 -31.22 5.85
C PRO A 691 -2.12 -30.37 4.79
N ALA A 692 -2.28 -29.04 4.87
CA ALA A 692 -1.47 -28.13 4.11
C ALA A 692 0.01 -28.42 4.40
N ALA A 693 0.80 -28.59 3.36
CA ALA A 693 2.23 -28.79 3.50
C ALA A 693 2.97 -27.47 3.23
N VAL A 694 4.02 -27.22 3.97
CA VAL A 694 4.89 -26.05 3.75
C VAL A 694 6.21 -26.52 3.18
N ALA A 695 6.59 -25.96 2.04
CA ALA A 695 7.93 -26.06 1.50
C ALA A 695 8.73 -24.78 1.79
N LEU A 696 10.02 -24.92 2.07
CA LEU A 696 10.92 -23.78 2.16
C LEU A 696 11.53 -23.50 0.79
N ALA A 697 11.41 -22.27 0.34
CA ALA A 697 12.01 -21.80 -0.91
C ALA A 697 13.07 -20.73 -0.62
N SER A 698 13.90 -20.51 -1.61
CA SER A 698 14.72 -19.30 -1.72
C SER A 698 14.55 -18.76 -3.12
N ASP A 699 14.48 -17.43 -3.24
CA ASP A 699 14.28 -16.77 -4.53
C ASP A 699 15.21 -15.56 -4.70
N ILE A 700 15.32 -15.12 -5.93
CA ILE A 700 16.04 -13.93 -6.35
C ILE A 700 15.05 -13.04 -7.10
N ASN A 701 14.96 -11.80 -6.67
CA ASN A 701 14.30 -10.71 -7.37
C ASN A 701 15.35 -9.68 -7.77
N ASN A 702 15.62 -9.54 -9.06
CA ASN A 702 16.59 -8.57 -9.53
C ASN A 702 16.11 -7.86 -10.80
N GLY A 703 16.62 -6.64 -11.00
CA GLY A 703 16.24 -5.85 -12.15
C GLY A 703 16.70 -4.41 -12.10
N VAL A 704 16.15 -3.63 -13.00
CA VAL A 704 16.33 -2.17 -13.06
C VAL A 704 14.95 -1.52 -13.03
N SER A 705 14.75 -0.59 -12.10
CA SER A 705 13.60 0.32 -12.09
C SER A 705 14.04 1.69 -12.59
N ILE A 706 13.19 2.31 -13.40
CA ILE A 706 13.45 3.62 -14.02
C ILE A 706 12.25 4.51 -13.74
N ASN A 707 12.50 5.74 -13.35
CA ASN A 707 11.51 6.80 -13.29
C ASN A 707 11.97 7.99 -14.10
N PHE A 708 11.07 8.60 -14.84
CA PHE A 708 11.36 9.70 -15.72
C PHE A 708 10.24 10.73 -15.69
N ASP A 709 10.62 11.97 -15.46
CA ASP A 709 9.73 13.12 -15.54
C ASP A 709 10.33 14.16 -16.48
N ASN A 710 9.52 14.74 -17.34
CA ASN A 710 9.95 15.76 -18.27
C ASN A 710 8.85 16.80 -18.51
N ALA A 711 9.24 18.06 -18.46
CA ALA A 711 8.42 19.19 -18.88
C ALA A 711 9.16 19.96 -19.99
N PRO A 712 9.07 19.51 -21.25
CA PRO A 712 9.78 20.14 -22.37
C PRO A 712 9.30 21.57 -22.62
N VAL A 713 8.05 21.84 -22.33
CA VAL A 713 7.44 23.17 -22.33
C VAL A 713 6.49 23.30 -21.14
N ARG A 714 6.22 24.54 -20.71
CA ARG A 714 5.47 24.84 -19.47
C ARG A 714 4.05 24.24 -19.37
N TYR A 715 3.46 23.84 -20.49
CA TYR A 715 2.08 23.29 -20.54
C TYR A 715 2.03 21.81 -20.91
N LEU A 716 3.18 21.14 -21.07
CA LEU A 716 3.26 19.72 -21.40
C LEU A 716 4.14 19.00 -20.39
N GLN A 717 3.62 17.94 -19.81
CA GLN A 717 4.32 17.07 -18.89
C GLN A 717 4.28 15.64 -19.39
N ILE A 718 5.37 14.94 -19.22
CA ILE A 718 5.53 13.53 -19.56
C ILE A 718 6.08 12.84 -18.32
N HIS A 719 5.32 11.90 -17.79
CA HIS A 719 5.68 11.05 -16.67
C HIS A 719 5.89 9.64 -17.18
N GLY A 720 6.88 8.96 -16.66
CA GLY A 720 7.07 7.57 -17.04
C GLY A 720 7.80 6.78 -15.98
N ASN A 721 7.35 5.57 -15.74
CA ASN A 721 8.10 4.59 -14.97
C ASN A 721 8.19 3.26 -15.73
N ALA A 722 9.26 2.54 -15.49
CA ALA A 722 9.46 1.22 -16.08
C ALA A 722 10.23 0.32 -15.12
N ILE A 723 9.98 -0.97 -15.21
CA ILE A 723 10.82 -2.00 -14.61
C ILE A 723 11.15 -3.07 -15.63
N ILE A 724 12.40 -3.53 -15.61
CA ILE A 724 12.87 -4.73 -16.29
C ILE A 724 13.44 -5.64 -15.22
N GLN A 725 12.86 -6.83 -15.05
CA GLN A 725 13.22 -7.71 -13.94
C GLN A 725 13.30 -9.18 -14.34
N HIS A 726 14.08 -9.94 -13.55
CA HIS A 726 14.20 -11.38 -13.66
C HIS A 726 14.08 -12.00 -12.27
N ASN A 727 12.92 -12.59 -11.99
CA ASN A 727 12.56 -13.15 -10.71
C ASN A 727 12.44 -14.67 -10.84
N TYR A 728 13.19 -15.41 -10.04
CA TYR A 728 13.28 -16.86 -10.16
C TYR A 728 13.60 -17.54 -8.82
N PHE A 729 13.25 -18.80 -8.69
CA PHE A 729 13.61 -19.61 -7.54
C PHE A 729 15.11 -19.93 -7.59
N LEU A 730 15.81 -19.65 -6.50
CA LEU A 730 17.17 -20.17 -6.28
C LEU A 730 17.10 -21.64 -5.87
N SER A 731 16.10 -22.00 -5.06
CA SER A 731 15.74 -23.36 -4.72
C SER A 731 14.26 -23.45 -4.33
N TYR A 732 13.59 -24.46 -4.83
CA TYR A 732 12.23 -24.80 -4.43
C TYR A 732 11.95 -26.28 -4.69
N ILE A 733 11.64 -27.00 -3.65
CA ILE A 733 11.23 -28.41 -3.72
C ILE A 733 9.83 -28.49 -3.09
N PRO A 734 8.77 -28.70 -3.89
CA PRO A 734 7.42 -28.88 -3.36
C PRO A 734 7.35 -30.02 -2.36
N SER A 735 6.51 -29.89 -1.34
CA SER A 735 6.27 -30.98 -0.39
C SER A 735 5.81 -32.25 -1.11
N GLY A 736 6.43 -33.37 -0.75
CA GLY A 736 6.15 -34.67 -1.40
C GLY A 736 6.81 -34.88 -2.76
N SER A 737 7.62 -33.92 -3.24
CA SER A 737 8.38 -34.02 -4.48
C SER A 737 9.86 -34.16 -4.22
N SER A 738 10.59 -34.80 -5.13
CA SER A 738 12.07 -34.78 -5.16
C SER A 738 12.62 -33.81 -6.20
N GLN A 739 11.76 -33.17 -7.00
CA GLN A 739 12.15 -32.26 -8.06
C GLN A 739 12.47 -30.88 -7.49
N ASN A 740 13.67 -30.38 -7.77
CA ASN A 740 14.06 -29.00 -7.46
C ASN A 740 13.75 -28.09 -8.67
N PHE A 741 12.93 -27.05 -8.43
CA PHE A 741 12.55 -26.06 -9.43
C PHE A 741 13.49 -24.83 -9.43
N ALA A 742 14.78 -25.02 -9.14
CA ALA A 742 15.77 -23.95 -9.26
C ALA A 742 15.77 -23.35 -10.69
N ARG A 743 15.90 -22.02 -10.77
CA ARG A 743 15.85 -21.20 -11.99
C ARG A 743 14.49 -21.12 -12.69
N TYR A 744 13.45 -21.76 -12.18
CA TYR A 744 12.09 -21.51 -12.66
C TYR A 744 11.63 -20.11 -12.27
N PRO A 745 10.89 -19.42 -13.14
CA PRO A 745 10.40 -18.07 -12.87
C PRO A 745 9.36 -18.08 -11.75
N ILE A 746 9.33 -16.98 -10.98
CA ILE A 746 8.26 -16.72 -10.01
C ILE A 746 7.00 -16.31 -10.79
N SER A 747 5.88 -16.93 -10.44
CA SER A 747 4.60 -16.72 -11.13
C SER A 747 4.03 -15.33 -10.90
N ASN A 748 3.22 -14.88 -11.85
CA ASN A 748 2.53 -13.59 -11.86
C ASN A 748 3.44 -12.35 -11.71
N ASN A 749 4.75 -12.50 -11.85
CA ASN A 749 5.70 -11.40 -11.93
C ASN A 749 6.01 -11.08 -13.40
N PRO A 750 5.62 -9.91 -13.92
CA PRO A 750 5.94 -9.53 -15.27
C PRO A 750 7.45 -9.28 -15.43
N LYS A 751 8.05 -9.73 -16.55
CA LYS A 751 9.45 -9.45 -16.86
C LYS A 751 9.72 -7.95 -17.04
N TYR A 752 8.73 -7.23 -17.52
CA TYR A 752 8.76 -5.79 -17.69
C TYR A 752 7.35 -5.23 -17.54
N SER A 753 7.26 -4.04 -16.96
CA SER A 753 6.06 -3.23 -16.95
C SER A 753 6.45 -1.76 -17.07
N THR A 754 5.54 -0.96 -17.57
CA THR A 754 5.74 0.49 -17.71
C THR A 754 4.40 1.21 -17.60
N ASN A 755 4.46 2.42 -17.04
CA ASN A 755 3.38 3.39 -17.08
C ASN A 755 3.92 4.68 -17.68
N VAL A 756 3.22 5.25 -18.63
CA VAL A 756 3.57 6.54 -19.23
C VAL A 756 2.34 7.42 -19.26
N GLY A 757 2.45 8.59 -18.67
CA GLY A 757 1.44 9.64 -18.67
C GLY A 757 1.91 10.86 -19.46
N VAL A 758 1.01 11.43 -20.24
CA VAL A 758 1.20 12.72 -20.90
C VAL A 758 0.05 13.62 -20.49
N THR A 759 0.35 14.72 -19.82
CA THR A 759 -0.63 15.70 -19.38
C THR A 759 -0.35 17.05 -20.00
N THR A 760 -1.40 17.78 -20.31
CA THR A 760 -1.30 19.16 -20.79
C THR A 760 -2.15 20.09 -19.96
N GLU A 761 -1.78 21.35 -19.90
CA GLU A 761 -2.55 22.35 -19.18
C GLU A 761 -3.03 23.44 -20.11
N TYR A 762 -4.31 23.76 -20.07
CA TYR A 762 -4.92 24.89 -20.74
C TYR A 762 -5.59 25.81 -19.72
N LYS A 763 -5.24 27.10 -19.75
CA LYS A 763 -5.81 28.13 -18.88
C LYS A 763 -6.37 29.27 -19.74
N THR A 764 -7.59 29.70 -19.44
CA THR A 764 -8.09 30.95 -19.99
C THR A 764 -7.34 32.15 -19.42
N GLY A 765 -7.18 33.22 -20.20
CA GLY A 765 -6.42 34.40 -19.78
C GLY A 765 -6.97 35.08 -18.52
N ASP A 766 -8.25 34.90 -18.22
CA ASP A 766 -8.92 35.39 -17.01
C ASP A 766 -9.00 34.37 -15.87
N HIS A 767 -8.37 33.20 -16.04
CA HIS A 767 -8.38 32.07 -15.09
C HIS A 767 -9.78 31.61 -14.65
N ARG A 768 -10.81 31.88 -15.45
CA ARG A 768 -12.17 31.38 -15.19
C ARG A 768 -12.31 29.91 -15.45
N PHE A 769 -11.53 29.39 -16.38
CA PHE A 769 -11.56 27.98 -16.78
C PHE A 769 -10.14 27.46 -16.96
N ASP A 770 -9.79 26.47 -16.16
CA ASP A 770 -8.53 25.72 -16.26
C ASP A 770 -8.88 24.26 -16.59
N LEU A 771 -8.17 23.65 -17.56
CA LEU A 771 -8.38 22.28 -18.01
C LEU A 771 -7.05 21.54 -18.07
N THR A 772 -7.01 20.34 -17.53
CA THR A 772 -5.82 19.49 -17.52
C THR A 772 -6.16 18.10 -18.07
N PRO A 773 -6.16 17.91 -19.41
CA PRO A 773 -6.34 16.60 -20.02
C PRO A 773 -5.05 15.79 -19.93
N GLY A 774 -5.21 14.48 -19.69
CA GLY A 774 -4.13 13.51 -19.60
C GLY A 774 -4.45 12.19 -20.29
N LEU A 775 -3.43 11.58 -20.87
CA LEU A 775 -3.44 10.21 -21.39
C LEU A 775 -2.43 9.39 -20.61
N TRP A 776 -2.84 8.23 -20.12
CA TRP A 776 -2.03 7.31 -19.36
C TRP A 776 -2.02 5.95 -20.03
N TRP A 777 -0.85 5.46 -20.38
CA TRP A 777 -0.65 4.14 -20.94
C TRP A 777 0.06 3.24 -19.95
N GLN A 778 -0.58 2.14 -19.59
CA GLN A 778 0.00 1.08 -18.78
C GLN A 778 0.27 -0.13 -19.67
N TYR A 779 1.48 -0.67 -19.59
CA TYR A 779 1.83 -1.94 -20.25
C TYR A 779 2.39 -2.92 -19.22
N VAL A 780 1.87 -4.14 -19.25
CA VAL A 780 2.30 -5.27 -18.45
C VAL A 780 2.76 -6.39 -19.36
N GLY A 781 3.99 -6.83 -19.20
CA GLY A 781 4.60 -7.86 -20.01
C GLY A 781 4.09 -9.27 -19.71
N LEU A 782 4.71 -10.24 -20.37
CA LEU A 782 4.44 -11.65 -20.19
C LEU A 782 4.69 -12.08 -18.74
N ARG A 783 3.81 -12.96 -18.21
CA ARG A 783 3.86 -13.53 -16.87
C ARG A 783 3.78 -15.03 -16.92
N TYR A 784 4.53 -15.70 -16.05
CA TYR A 784 4.47 -17.15 -15.91
C TYR A 784 3.36 -17.57 -14.96
N LEU A 785 2.84 -18.79 -15.13
CA LEU A 785 1.77 -19.35 -14.30
C LEU A 785 2.33 -20.31 -13.27
N PHE A 786 1.61 -20.43 -12.15
CA PHE A 786 1.82 -21.49 -11.17
C PHE A 786 0.78 -22.57 -11.33
N SER A 787 1.19 -23.84 -11.18
CA SER A 787 0.30 -24.99 -11.21
C SER A 787 -0.04 -25.43 -9.78
N ASN A 788 -1.32 -25.34 -9.45
CA ASN A 788 -1.83 -25.90 -8.20
C ASN A 788 -2.01 -27.43 -8.25
N VAL A 789 -1.85 -28.06 -9.43
CA VAL A 789 -1.88 -29.54 -9.56
C VAL A 789 -0.69 -30.17 -8.87
N ASN A 790 0.50 -29.63 -9.18
CA ASN A 790 1.79 -30.14 -8.66
C ASN A 790 2.40 -29.21 -7.62
N ASN A 791 1.71 -28.12 -7.26
CA ASN A 791 2.22 -27.06 -6.41
C ASN A 791 3.59 -26.54 -6.89
N ALA A 792 3.71 -26.28 -8.18
CA ALA A 792 5.00 -26.01 -8.83
C ALA A 792 4.91 -24.86 -9.84
N PRO A 793 6.01 -24.09 -10.01
CA PRO A 793 6.11 -23.12 -11.08
C PRO A 793 6.11 -23.84 -12.44
N THR A 794 5.61 -23.14 -13.46
CA THR A 794 5.54 -23.69 -14.82
C THR A 794 6.24 -22.78 -15.82
N THR A 795 6.43 -23.29 -17.05
CA THR A 795 6.85 -22.49 -18.20
C THR A 795 5.68 -21.94 -19.00
N GLN A 796 4.44 -22.26 -18.61
CA GLN A 796 3.25 -21.70 -19.25
C GLN A 796 3.13 -20.20 -18.92
N THR A 797 2.65 -19.44 -19.88
CA THR A 797 2.63 -17.98 -19.78
C THR A 797 1.27 -17.39 -20.12
N MET A 798 0.98 -16.24 -19.53
CA MET A 798 -0.05 -15.31 -19.99
C MET A 798 0.59 -14.20 -20.83
N PRO A 799 -0.03 -13.81 -21.95
CA PRO A 799 0.49 -12.72 -22.78
C PRO A 799 0.46 -11.38 -22.06
N GLY A 800 1.34 -10.48 -22.47
CA GLY A 800 1.30 -9.10 -22.03
C GLY A 800 0.09 -8.34 -22.58
N TYR A 801 -0.25 -7.24 -21.94
CA TYR A 801 -1.32 -6.35 -22.37
C TYR A 801 -0.95 -4.88 -22.15
N GLY A 802 -1.58 -4.00 -22.93
CA GLY A 802 -1.52 -2.56 -22.74
C GLY A 802 -2.91 -1.97 -22.64
N VAL A 803 -3.09 -1.05 -21.70
CA VAL A 803 -4.34 -0.31 -21.46
C VAL A 803 -4.04 1.17 -21.51
N VAL A 804 -4.92 1.95 -22.14
CA VAL A 804 -4.82 3.41 -22.19
C VAL A 804 -6.01 3.99 -21.45
N ASN A 805 -5.76 4.90 -20.53
CA ASN A 805 -6.76 5.67 -19.81
C ASN A 805 -6.69 7.13 -20.24
N PHE A 806 -7.82 7.80 -20.29
CA PHE A 806 -7.94 9.24 -20.48
C PHE A 806 -8.61 9.84 -19.27
N ASN A 807 -8.07 10.94 -18.77
CA ASN A 807 -8.72 11.74 -17.75
C ASN A 807 -8.52 13.23 -18.02
N THR A 808 -9.41 14.04 -17.52
CA THR A 808 -9.30 15.49 -17.59
C THR A 808 -9.95 16.11 -16.37
N ASP A 809 -9.24 17.04 -15.75
CA ASP A 809 -9.73 17.87 -14.67
C ASP A 809 -10.00 19.28 -15.18
N GLY A 810 -11.20 19.77 -14.95
CA GLY A 810 -11.60 21.15 -15.22
C GLY A 810 -11.86 21.90 -13.91
N THR A 811 -11.30 23.08 -13.75
CA THR A 811 -11.65 24.00 -12.66
C THR A 811 -12.38 25.20 -13.23
N ILE A 812 -13.57 25.47 -12.72
CA ILE A 812 -14.39 26.61 -13.09
C ILE A 812 -14.46 27.55 -11.90
N ASN A 813 -13.82 28.70 -12.00
CA ASN A 813 -13.85 29.73 -11.00
C ASN A 813 -15.01 30.70 -11.27
N ARG A 814 -15.60 31.25 -10.23
CA ARG A 814 -16.70 32.24 -10.30
C ARG A 814 -17.96 31.72 -11.03
N LEU A 815 -18.22 30.39 -10.93
CA LEU A 815 -19.43 29.78 -11.47
C LEU A 815 -20.65 30.07 -10.60
N LEU A 816 -20.48 30.03 -9.29
CA LEU A 816 -21.57 30.18 -8.31
C LEU A 816 -21.85 31.67 -8.02
N PRO A 817 -23.11 32.05 -7.80
CA PRO A 817 -23.45 33.46 -7.58
C PRO A 817 -23.25 33.91 -6.12
N GLY A 818 -23.06 35.21 -5.93
CA GLY A 818 -23.06 35.89 -4.63
C GLY A 818 -21.92 35.46 -3.72
N ARG A 819 -22.21 35.12 -2.47
CA ARG A 819 -21.19 34.75 -1.47
C ARG A 819 -20.37 33.48 -1.83
N LEU A 820 -20.83 32.71 -2.81
CA LEU A 820 -20.17 31.51 -3.29
C LEU A 820 -19.34 31.75 -4.56
N GLU A 821 -19.18 32.98 -5.02
CA GLU A 821 -18.44 33.31 -6.25
C GLU A 821 -16.98 32.86 -6.21
N ASP A 822 -16.34 32.87 -5.03
CA ASP A 822 -14.95 32.43 -4.85
C ASP A 822 -14.82 30.91 -4.62
N VAL A 823 -15.90 30.13 -4.67
CA VAL A 823 -15.86 28.69 -4.53
C VAL A 823 -15.52 28.05 -5.90
N PRO A 824 -14.33 27.45 -6.06
CA PRO A 824 -14.00 26.74 -7.29
C PRO A 824 -14.86 25.49 -7.42
N VAL A 825 -15.42 25.28 -8.60
CA VAL A 825 -16.12 24.05 -8.97
C VAL A 825 -15.16 23.23 -9.82
N LYS A 826 -14.79 22.04 -9.35
CA LYS A 826 -13.96 21.12 -10.11
C LYS A 826 -14.86 20.06 -10.74
N LEU A 827 -14.73 19.91 -12.05
CA LEU A 827 -15.41 18.89 -12.84
C LEU A 827 -14.35 18.02 -13.49
N SER A 828 -14.35 16.73 -13.20
CA SER A 828 -13.44 15.78 -13.83
C SER A 828 -14.20 14.77 -14.67
N PHE A 829 -13.58 14.34 -15.77
CA PHE A 829 -14.10 13.29 -16.63
C PHE A 829 -12.99 12.28 -16.93
N GLY A 830 -13.30 10.99 -16.79
CA GLY A 830 -12.38 9.91 -17.06
C GLY A 830 -12.96 8.83 -17.95
N ILE A 831 -12.09 8.20 -18.74
CA ILE A 831 -12.37 6.98 -19.49
C ILE A 831 -11.24 5.99 -19.17
N GLU A 832 -11.56 4.95 -18.45
CA GLU A 832 -10.65 3.83 -18.26
C GLU A 832 -10.77 2.84 -19.40
N ASN A 833 -9.65 2.20 -19.76
CA ASN A 833 -9.57 1.30 -20.90
C ASN A 833 -10.18 1.92 -22.19
N LEU A 834 -9.67 3.08 -22.59
CA LEU A 834 -10.16 3.92 -23.69
C LEU A 834 -10.45 3.13 -24.98
N PHE A 835 -9.64 2.14 -25.29
CA PHE A 835 -9.76 1.32 -26.51
C PHE A 835 -10.57 0.03 -26.31
N ASN A 836 -11.17 -0.15 -25.13
CA ASN A 836 -11.95 -1.34 -24.76
C ASN A 836 -11.15 -2.65 -24.99
N ARG A 837 -9.88 -2.66 -24.57
CA ARG A 837 -9.01 -3.82 -24.69
C ARG A 837 -9.49 -4.95 -23.78
N GLU A 838 -9.66 -6.14 -24.34
CA GLU A 838 -9.86 -7.36 -23.56
C GLU A 838 -8.51 -7.88 -23.08
N TYR A 839 -8.36 -8.12 -21.78
CA TYR A 839 -7.12 -8.61 -21.16
C TYR A 839 -7.39 -9.35 -19.85
N ASN A 840 -6.50 -10.29 -19.51
CA ASN A 840 -6.53 -11.02 -18.25
C ASN A 840 -5.32 -10.58 -17.39
N PRO A 841 -5.51 -9.78 -16.34
CA PRO A 841 -4.42 -9.35 -15.46
C PRO A 841 -3.80 -10.50 -14.67
N THR A 842 -4.56 -11.54 -14.37
CA THR A 842 -4.07 -12.69 -13.59
C THR A 842 -4.66 -14.02 -14.09
N ALA A 843 -3.90 -15.09 -13.88
CA ALA A 843 -4.31 -16.45 -14.18
C ALA A 843 -3.51 -17.46 -13.33
N TYR A 844 -4.03 -18.67 -13.22
CA TYR A 844 -3.32 -19.80 -12.61
C TYR A 844 -3.86 -21.13 -13.17
N ILE A 845 -3.11 -22.22 -12.97
CA ILE A 845 -3.53 -23.56 -13.35
C ILE A 845 -4.19 -24.20 -12.13
N THR A 846 -5.46 -24.54 -12.28
CA THR A 846 -6.25 -25.07 -11.16
C THR A 846 -5.90 -26.51 -10.85
N SER A 847 -6.01 -26.84 -9.60
CA SER A 847 -5.81 -28.20 -9.10
C SER A 847 -7.05 -29.09 -9.16
N GLY A 848 -8.22 -28.59 -9.51
CA GLY A 848 -9.50 -29.35 -9.52
C GLY A 848 -10.48 -28.83 -8.46
N GLY A 849 -11.63 -29.46 -8.35
CA GLY A 849 -12.69 -29.05 -7.41
C GLY A 849 -13.49 -27.81 -7.83
N TYR A 850 -13.10 -27.13 -8.90
CA TYR A 850 -13.85 -26.03 -9.48
C TYR A 850 -14.92 -26.55 -10.44
N PHE A 851 -16.05 -25.87 -10.50
CA PHE A 851 -17.19 -26.21 -11.36
C PHE A 851 -17.71 -27.65 -11.21
N GLY A 852 -17.52 -28.26 -10.03
CA GLY A 852 -17.92 -29.64 -9.78
C GLY A 852 -17.03 -30.70 -10.44
N THR A 853 -15.86 -30.30 -10.94
CA THR A 853 -14.90 -31.23 -11.52
C THR A 853 -14.02 -31.88 -10.45
N SER A 854 -13.68 -33.16 -10.60
CA SER A 854 -12.68 -33.84 -9.79
C SER A 854 -11.25 -33.68 -10.34
N PHE A 855 -11.09 -33.07 -11.49
CA PHE A 855 -9.80 -32.91 -12.16
C PHE A 855 -9.32 -31.46 -12.22
N GLY A 856 -8.02 -31.28 -12.36
CA GLY A 856 -7.33 -30.01 -12.48
C GLY A 856 -6.55 -29.91 -13.80
N GLY A 857 -5.69 -28.91 -13.88
CA GLY A 857 -4.76 -28.73 -15.00
C GLY A 857 -5.23 -27.75 -16.07
N TYR A 858 -6.42 -27.14 -15.93
CA TYR A 858 -6.87 -26.09 -16.85
C TYR A 858 -6.59 -24.70 -16.29
N THR A 859 -6.40 -23.75 -17.20
CA THR A 859 -6.08 -22.36 -16.83
C THR A 859 -7.35 -21.60 -16.46
N LEU A 860 -7.39 -21.08 -15.26
CA LEU A 860 -8.39 -20.13 -14.80
C LEU A 860 -7.86 -18.70 -14.94
N VAL A 861 -8.73 -17.79 -15.38
CA VAL A 861 -8.42 -16.39 -15.63
C VAL A 861 -9.44 -15.46 -14.96
N ASP A 862 -8.99 -14.24 -14.69
CA ASP A 862 -9.83 -13.15 -14.22
C ASP A 862 -9.70 -11.97 -15.20
N PRO A 863 -10.75 -11.57 -15.97
CA PRO A 863 -10.63 -10.47 -16.92
C PRO A 863 -10.53 -9.12 -16.22
N GLY A 864 -9.71 -8.27 -16.79
CA GLY A 864 -9.70 -6.84 -16.46
C GLY A 864 -10.98 -6.14 -16.92
N ALA A 865 -11.24 -4.97 -16.36
CA ALA A 865 -12.45 -4.20 -16.65
C ALA A 865 -12.52 -3.78 -18.13
N PRO A 866 -13.74 -3.75 -18.73
CA PRO A 866 -13.96 -3.14 -20.03
C PRO A 866 -13.78 -1.62 -19.97
N ARG A 867 -14.15 -0.93 -21.03
CA ARG A 867 -14.20 0.55 -21.02
C ARG A 867 -15.19 1.07 -20.00
N GLU A 868 -14.74 2.02 -19.17
CA GLU A 868 -15.53 2.64 -18.13
C GLU A 868 -15.50 4.16 -18.24
N TYR A 869 -16.61 4.80 -17.88
CA TYR A 869 -16.78 6.25 -17.93
C TYR A 869 -17.05 6.78 -16.54
N ILE A 870 -16.50 7.95 -16.24
CA ILE A 870 -16.51 8.53 -14.91
C ILE A 870 -16.68 10.04 -15.01
N VAL A 871 -17.53 10.60 -14.18
CA VAL A 871 -17.69 12.05 -13.98
C VAL A 871 -17.58 12.36 -12.50
N SER A 872 -16.76 13.33 -12.15
CA SER A 872 -16.57 13.82 -10.78
C SER A 872 -16.95 15.28 -10.66
N LEU A 873 -17.59 15.64 -9.57
CA LEU A 873 -17.94 17.00 -9.22
C LEU A 873 -17.46 17.31 -7.80
N ASN A 874 -16.59 18.32 -7.66
CA ASN A 874 -16.00 18.70 -6.38
C ASN A 874 -16.17 20.20 -6.10
N PHE A 875 -16.43 20.55 -4.85
CA PHE A 875 -16.55 21.90 -4.33
C PHE A 875 -15.60 22.13 -3.17
N GLY A 876 -14.90 23.25 -3.17
CA GLY A 876 -14.00 23.63 -2.08
C GLY A 876 -14.42 24.97 -1.45
N PHE A 877 -14.85 24.95 -0.20
CA PHE A 877 -15.22 26.12 0.60
C PHE A 877 -14.06 26.50 1.53
N LYS A 878 -13.79 27.81 1.60
CA LYS A 878 -12.78 28.41 2.51
C LYS A 878 -13.45 29.13 3.67
#